data_adb78b4a4eae73867b7cfb6ea66a9bb5
#
_entry.id   adb78b4a4eae73867b7cfb6ea66a9bb5
#
_cell.length_a   1.000
_cell.length_b   1.000
_cell.length_c   1.000
_cell.angle_alpha   90.00
_cell.angle_beta   90.00
_cell.angle_gamma   90.00
#
_symmetry.space_group_name_H-M   'P 1'
#
loop_
_entity.id
_entity.type
_entity.pdbx_description
1 polymer ?
#
loop_
_entity_poly.entity_id
_entity_poly.type
_entity_poly.pdbx_seq_one_letter_code
_entity_poly.pdbx_strand_id
1 'polypeptide(L)'
;MVLGWLFERGAGGWLWSVLLCLLLGTACHHPPDASGGRNLLLGKKPSAASGVSGVSRLTDGVAALTGDDWETELNAMFRDEEASVTYDLGAVVPIHGIWFETDHNDDYRFMISEDGVVFEQLWDSPATRAGGMQDRWTDKLDVTGRYLRIQPTQGDGRYAVAEVAAFSELPKVFPIEPARQRGTALQTVVRTRVLLFAFAAVAFLFATCEGAPLWWLYLCGLLPLVAGISAFESINRAWPVEQRGVSLVRAASAAIAAAAVLRELYAPPRFPALRAAVFGCLGASALIAVLAFYNLGRPQFWDGQTQQPTPVHLLDLRQYYQTAKYFDEIGYRGMYLADVAAYVEDIPGATLESLRDTPMRDLATHRLSSIGEQRDKIEAVKKRFTPERWQAYKTDARYFREMMGQRDYLRYMLDYGGNATPVWISIAHFLFSAFQANTTAFLLTGLLDPLLFALTFAAIGWCFGYRTMCVVMVVFGANDFIMYGSNWSGATLRHDWLMYIALGACALRRGRAALGGFFLALSSTIRAFPALTLVSASIPAAWWLTEYWRSHERRPTWAQIQELQRPLLRLLVAALATSLVLVALTTLRWSWPAWGDWFWKVEKLNADPHANSVALRGLVAGWEQGHYQLLMARWPLYASLIVFYVLGVVLALRDRPLEQAAIAGLILVPVVFYAANYYIHVVCLLPLLALERRGSADAPRLSLADGWIWLTLLLLCIAQYWTVLVTDMPLHFHLATVLLFAALTAIVVALVRGNVREGRLDFLVHYLQTKRAA
;
A
#
# COMPACT_ATOMS: atom_id res chain seq x y z
N MET A 1 11.30 -37.67 -10.38
CA MET A 1 10.64 -38.98 -10.35
C MET A 1 9.23 -38.95 -9.73
N VAL A 2 8.95 -38.17 -8.71
CA VAL A 2 7.60 -38.09 -8.09
C VAL A 2 6.56 -37.37 -8.96
N LEU A 3 6.97 -36.39 -9.77
CA LEU A 3 6.08 -35.65 -10.68
C LEU A 3 5.69 -36.43 -11.97
N GLY A 4 6.45 -37.43 -12.35
CA GLY A 4 6.13 -38.27 -13.54
C GLY A 4 5.00 -39.30 -13.26
N TRP A 5 4.81 -39.66 -11.99
CA TRP A 5 3.84 -40.71 -11.61
C TRP A 5 2.38 -40.18 -11.54
N LEU A 6 2.21 -38.86 -11.39
CA LEU A 6 0.89 -38.22 -11.35
C LEU A 6 0.25 -38.00 -12.74
N PHE A 7 1.00 -38.20 -13.82
CA PHE A 7 0.51 -37.90 -15.17
C PHE A 7 -0.01 -39.10 -15.97
N GLU A 8 0.19 -40.33 -15.49
CA GLU A 8 -0.13 -41.53 -16.30
C GLU A 8 -1.48 -42.23 -15.97
N ARG A 9 -2.20 -41.82 -14.94
CA ARG A 9 -3.49 -42.46 -14.65
C ARG A 9 -4.57 -41.43 -14.31
N GLY A 10 -5.56 -41.36 -15.17
CA GLY A 10 -6.82 -40.63 -15.17
C GLY A 10 -7.50 -40.32 -13.83
N ALA A 11 -6.90 -39.45 -13.00
CA ALA A 11 -7.46 -38.96 -11.73
C ALA A 11 -8.47 -37.79 -11.91
N GLY A 12 -8.92 -37.52 -13.15
CA GLY A 12 -9.82 -36.40 -13.45
C GLY A 12 -11.24 -36.52 -12.86
N GLY A 13 -11.70 -37.71 -12.55
CA GLY A 13 -13.09 -37.92 -12.13
C GLY A 13 -13.41 -37.61 -10.66
N TRP A 14 -12.45 -37.75 -9.77
CA TRP A 14 -12.67 -37.56 -8.33
C TRP A 14 -12.65 -36.10 -7.87
N LEU A 15 -11.89 -35.26 -8.55
CA LEU A 15 -11.83 -33.82 -8.24
C LEU A 15 -13.17 -33.11 -8.53
N TRP A 16 -13.91 -33.55 -9.54
CA TRP A 16 -15.19 -32.96 -9.92
C TRP A 16 -16.31 -33.25 -8.92
N SER A 17 -16.32 -34.41 -8.31
CA SER A 17 -17.33 -34.80 -7.33
C SER A 17 -17.19 -34.05 -6.01
N VAL A 18 -15.96 -33.76 -5.58
CA VAL A 18 -15.69 -32.96 -4.36
C VAL A 18 -16.02 -31.50 -4.55
N LEU A 19 -15.75 -30.93 -5.75
CA LEU A 19 -16.09 -29.54 -6.05
C LEU A 19 -17.60 -29.29 -6.14
N LEU A 20 -18.35 -30.24 -6.69
CA LEU A 20 -19.81 -30.14 -6.82
C LEU A 20 -20.52 -30.20 -5.45
N CYS A 21 -19.99 -30.98 -4.51
CA CYS A 21 -20.52 -31.06 -3.14
C CYS A 21 -20.27 -29.80 -2.31
N LEU A 22 -19.21 -29.05 -2.62
CA LEU A 22 -18.88 -27.79 -1.94
C LEU A 22 -19.68 -26.57 -2.48
N LEU A 23 -20.28 -26.70 -3.68
CA LEU A 23 -21.06 -25.62 -4.32
C LEU A 23 -22.57 -25.71 -4.01
N LEU A 24 -23.05 -26.81 -3.45
CA LEU A 24 -24.48 -27.04 -3.13
C LEU A 24 -24.77 -26.87 -1.63
N GLY A 25 -24.22 -25.84 -0.99
CA GLY A 25 -24.44 -25.52 0.41
C GLY A 25 -25.71 -24.73 0.69
N THR A 26 -26.71 -25.41 1.17
CA THR A 26 -27.75 -25.09 2.19
C THR A 26 -28.60 -23.83 2.03
N ALA A 27 -29.85 -24.06 1.65
CA ALA A 27 -30.96 -23.18 1.99
C ALA A 27 -31.38 -23.46 3.46
N CYS A 28 -31.29 -22.47 4.34
CA CYS A 28 -31.75 -22.58 5.73
C CYS A 28 -33.22 -22.23 5.86
N HIS A 29 -33.99 -23.12 6.49
CA HIS A 29 -35.33 -22.82 6.99
C HIS A 29 -35.24 -22.15 8.36
N HIS A 30 -35.97 -21.07 8.55
CA HIS A 30 -36.15 -20.43 9.85
C HIS A 30 -37.24 -21.13 10.67
N PRO A 31 -37.02 -21.49 11.93
CA PRO A 31 -38.11 -21.88 12.86
C PRO A 31 -38.77 -20.61 13.46
N PRO A 32 -40.07 -20.66 13.75
CA PRO A 32 -40.80 -19.52 14.32
C PRO A 32 -40.47 -19.33 15.82
N ASP A 33 -40.49 -18.05 16.25
CA ASP A 33 -40.26 -17.58 17.63
C ASP A 33 -41.20 -18.24 18.63
N ALA A 34 -40.65 -18.93 19.63
CA ALA A 34 -41.42 -19.61 20.69
C ALA A 34 -41.46 -18.80 22.01
N SER A 35 -40.91 -17.57 22.06
CA SER A 35 -40.86 -16.74 23.28
C SER A 35 -42.03 -15.75 23.33
N GLY A 36 -42.82 -15.78 24.39
CA GLY A 36 -44.07 -15.05 24.53
C GLY A 36 -43.99 -13.52 24.74
N GLY A 37 -42.91 -12.86 24.39
CA GLY A 37 -42.76 -11.42 24.37
C GLY A 37 -42.43 -10.92 22.96
N ARG A 38 -43.07 -9.84 22.48
CA ARG A 38 -42.86 -9.31 21.15
C ARG A 38 -41.57 -8.48 21.06
N ASN A 39 -40.56 -8.97 20.39
CA ASN A 39 -39.37 -8.18 20.04
C ASN A 39 -39.76 -7.03 19.10
N LEU A 40 -39.60 -5.77 19.55
CA LEU A 40 -39.94 -4.55 18.82
C LEU A 40 -39.05 -4.31 17.59
N LEU A 41 -37.85 -4.91 17.54
CA LEU A 41 -36.86 -4.66 16.52
C LEU A 41 -36.81 -5.76 15.45
N LEU A 42 -37.34 -6.96 15.71
CA LEU A 42 -37.24 -8.09 14.78
C LEU A 42 -37.71 -7.74 13.37
N GLY A 43 -36.82 -7.89 12.42
CA GLY A 43 -37.03 -7.60 10.99
C GLY A 43 -37.18 -6.12 10.64
N LYS A 44 -36.98 -5.20 11.61
CA LYS A 44 -37.05 -3.75 11.33
C LYS A 44 -35.79 -3.28 10.59
N LYS A 45 -36.03 -2.38 9.63
CA LYS A 45 -34.95 -1.63 8.99
C LYS A 45 -34.66 -0.37 9.80
N PRO A 46 -33.40 0.04 9.94
CA PRO A 46 -33.07 1.28 10.63
C PRO A 46 -33.65 2.49 9.90
N SER A 47 -34.08 3.49 10.65
CA SER A 47 -34.45 4.81 10.13
C SER A 47 -33.23 5.66 9.78
N ALA A 48 -32.09 5.43 10.48
CA ALA A 48 -30.81 6.04 10.18
C ALA A 48 -29.68 5.08 10.58
N ALA A 49 -28.60 5.06 9.81
CA ALA A 49 -27.37 4.35 10.13
C ALA A 49 -26.16 5.15 9.62
N SER A 50 -25.19 5.32 10.48
CA SER A 50 -23.94 6.02 10.16
C SER A 50 -22.74 5.17 10.58
N GLY A 51 -21.78 4.95 9.67
CA GLY A 51 -20.55 4.22 9.97
C GLY A 51 -20.72 2.73 10.25
N VAL A 52 -21.83 2.09 9.85
CA VAL A 52 -22.13 0.69 10.17
C VAL A 52 -22.31 -0.12 8.88
N SER A 53 -21.62 -1.26 8.79
CA SER A 53 -21.80 -2.25 7.71
C SER A 53 -22.57 -3.47 8.22
N GLY A 54 -23.35 -4.12 7.33
CA GLY A 54 -24.13 -5.31 7.67
C GLY A 54 -25.35 -5.02 8.57
N VAL A 55 -25.91 -3.83 8.51
CA VAL A 55 -26.99 -3.32 9.41
C VAL A 55 -28.22 -4.24 9.48
N SER A 56 -28.55 -4.96 8.40
CA SER A 56 -29.68 -5.90 8.39
C SER A 56 -29.54 -7.10 9.34
N ARG A 57 -28.34 -7.35 9.83
CA ARG A 57 -28.04 -8.45 10.76
C ARG A 57 -28.42 -8.15 12.21
N LEU A 58 -28.50 -6.86 12.53
CA LEU A 58 -28.83 -6.43 13.90
C LEU A 58 -30.24 -6.82 14.36
N THR A 59 -31.11 -7.22 13.44
CA THR A 59 -32.52 -7.46 13.72
C THR A 59 -33.11 -8.61 12.89
N ASP A 60 -32.26 -9.51 12.40
CA ASP A 60 -32.72 -10.67 11.58
C ASP A 60 -33.13 -11.89 12.42
N GLY A 61 -33.00 -11.82 13.72
CA GLY A 61 -33.38 -12.87 14.67
C GLY A 61 -32.32 -13.95 14.86
N VAL A 62 -31.10 -13.75 14.36
CA VAL A 62 -30.01 -14.73 14.41
C VAL A 62 -28.82 -14.17 15.20
N ALA A 63 -28.52 -14.78 16.33
CA ALA A 63 -27.34 -14.48 17.13
C ALA A 63 -26.17 -15.41 16.77
N ALA A 64 -24.95 -15.00 17.04
CA ALA A 64 -23.77 -15.84 16.98
C ALA A 64 -23.74 -16.87 18.12
N LEU A 65 -22.89 -17.88 18.06
CA LEU A 65 -22.62 -18.71 19.25
C LEU A 65 -21.83 -17.92 20.27
N THR A 66 -22.22 -17.97 21.52
CA THR A 66 -21.47 -17.34 22.62
C THR A 66 -19.99 -17.76 22.61
N GLY A 67 -19.09 -16.80 22.60
CA GLY A 67 -17.65 -17.02 22.49
C GLY A 67 -17.13 -17.18 21.05
N ASP A 68 -17.98 -17.09 20.02
CA ASP A 68 -17.53 -17.08 18.62
C ASP A 68 -16.69 -15.82 18.29
N ASP A 69 -15.98 -15.89 17.16
CA ASP A 69 -15.19 -14.77 16.65
C ASP A 69 -16.11 -13.60 16.29
N TRP A 70 -15.72 -12.38 16.66
CA TRP A 70 -16.44 -11.16 16.34
C TRP A 70 -16.45 -10.85 14.83
N GLU A 71 -15.45 -11.31 14.06
CA GLU A 71 -15.32 -11.05 12.62
C GLU A 71 -15.97 -12.17 11.78
N THR A 72 -17.30 -12.29 11.91
CA THR A 72 -18.08 -13.29 11.14
C THR A 72 -19.09 -12.62 10.22
N GLU A 73 -19.66 -13.41 9.31
CA GLU A 73 -20.75 -12.95 8.44
C GLU A 73 -22.07 -12.71 9.20
N LEU A 74 -22.18 -13.10 10.45
CA LEU A 74 -23.38 -12.89 11.27
C LEU A 74 -23.42 -11.49 11.89
N ASN A 75 -22.28 -10.79 12.00
CA ASN A 75 -22.17 -9.55 12.76
C ASN A 75 -22.29 -8.31 11.87
N ALA A 76 -22.93 -7.27 12.39
CA ALA A 76 -22.79 -5.91 11.90
C ALA A 76 -21.56 -5.27 12.54
N MET A 77 -20.81 -4.48 11.75
CA MET A 77 -19.58 -3.84 12.19
C MET A 77 -19.76 -2.32 12.26
N PHE A 78 -19.51 -1.75 13.42
CA PHE A 78 -19.46 -0.31 13.63
C PHE A 78 -18.01 0.14 13.49
N ARG A 79 -17.79 1.19 12.75
CA ARG A 79 -16.46 1.66 12.34
C ARG A 79 -15.66 2.29 13.49
N ASP A 80 -16.33 3.05 14.34
CA ASP A 80 -15.75 3.85 15.43
C ASP A 80 -16.81 4.20 16.46
N GLU A 81 -16.43 4.95 17.49
CA GLU A 81 -17.31 5.42 18.57
C GLU A 81 -18.38 6.42 18.10
N GLU A 82 -18.26 7.01 16.90
CA GLU A 82 -19.26 7.93 16.33
C GLU A 82 -20.30 7.18 15.47
N ALA A 83 -20.03 5.92 15.14
CA ALA A 83 -20.93 5.08 14.37
C ALA A 83 -22.20 4.77 15.17
N SER A 84 -23.35 4.81 14.53
CA SER A 84 -24.62 4.56 15.20
C SER A 84 -25.70 4.01 14.27
N VAL A 85 -26.66 3.29 14.86
CA VAL A 85 -27.87 2.83 14.18
C VAL A 85 -29.08 3.29 14.98
N THR A 86 -30.09 3.84 14.32
CA THR A 86 -31.34 4.30 14.91
C THR A 86 -32.53 3.57 14.29
N TYR A 87 -33.42 3.07 15.14
CA TYR A 87 -34.66 2.41 14.74
C TYR A 87 -35.85 3.24 15.11
N ASP A 88 -36.82 3.41 14.20
CA ASP A 88 -38.14 3.97 14.45
C ASP A 88 -39.11 2.84 14.88
N LEU A 89 -39.56 2.84 16.10
CA LEU A 89 -40.50 1.85 16.62
C LEU A 89 -41.92 2.03 16.07
N GLY A 90 -42.18 3.18 15.41
CA GLY A 90 -43.45 3.51 14.77
C GLY A 90 -44.43 4.30 15.65
N ALA A 91 -44.31 4.18 16.96
CA ALA A 91 -45.08 4.92 17.96
C ALA A 91 -44.24 5.10 19.23
N VAL A 92 -44.64 6.01 20.11
CA VAL A 92 -44.08 6.06 21.45
C VAL A 92 -44.59 4.85 22.22
N VAL A 93 -43.67 3.97 22.62
CA VAL A 93 -43.98 2.71 23.33
C VAL A 93 -43.11 2.59 24.57
N PRO A 94 -43.58 1.89 25.64
CA PRO A 94 -42.73 1.59 26.77
C PRO A 94 -41.62 0.59 26.39
N ILE A 95 -40.44 0.71 26.97
CA ILE A 95 -39.33 -0.22 26.87
C ILE A 95 -38.94 -0.68 28.26
N HIS A 96 -39.12 -1.97 28.54
CA HIS A 96 -38.83 -2.58 29.84
C HIS A 96 -37.57 -3.44 29.80
N GLY A 97 -37.10 -3.88 28.62
CA GLY A 97 -35.88 -4.65 28.52
C GLY A 97 -35.21 -4.54 27.14
N ILE A 98 -33.89 -4.66 27.16
CA ILE A 98 -33.02 -4.76 25.99
C ILE A 98 -32.14 -5.99 26.16
N TRP A 99 -31.99 -6.72 25.12
CA TRP A 99 -31.00 -7.79 24.97
C TRP A 99 -30.25 -7.58 23.66
N PHE A 100 -28.93 -7.79 23.67
CA PHE A 100 -28.13 -7.78 22.47
C PHE A 100 -26.89 -8.67 22.62
N GLU A 101 -26.37 -9.16 21.51
CA GLU A 101 -25.13 -9.90 21.47
C GLU A 101 -24.05 -9.09 20.77
N THR A 102 -22.90 -8.94 21.42
CA THR A 102 -21.82 -8.07 20.98
C THR A 102 -20.46 -8.62 21.36
N ASP A 103 -19.41 -8.06 20.77
CA ASP A 103 -18.02 -8.28 21.14
C ASP A 103 -17.78 -7.96 22.62
N HIS A 104 -16.91 -8.75 23.27
CA HIS A 104 -16.73 -8.73 24.72
C HIS A 104 -16.00 -7.49 25.28
N ASN A 105 -15.09 -6.90 24.50
CA ASN A 105 -14.14 -5.87 24.95
C ASN A 105 -14.59 -4.44 24.71
N ASP A 106 -15.80 -4.23 24.19
CA ASP A 106 -16.33 -2.93 23.82
C ASP A 106 -17.47 -2.49 24.71
N ASP A 107 -17.58 -1.18 24.93
CA ASP A 107 -18.70 -0.53 25.65
C ASP A 107 -19.70 0.02 24.63
N TYR A 108 -20.99 -0.15 24.93
CA TYR A 108 -22.08 0.36 24.09
C TYR A 108 -23.07 1.19 24.90
N ARG A 109 -23.62 2.19 24.20
CA ARG A 109 -24.69 3.06 24.72
C ARG A 109 -25.95 2.88 23.91
N PHE A 110 -27.06 2.67 24.62
CA PHE A 110 -28.40 2.78 24.06
C PHE A 110 -29.00 4.15 24.46
N MET A 111 -29.65 4.78 23.49
CA MET A 111 -30.28 6.08 23.65
C MET A 111 -31.70 6.01 23.12
N ILE A 112 -32.58 6.81 23.71
CA ILE A 112 -34.01 6.88 23.37
C ILE A 112 -34.44 8.30 23.03
N SER A 113 -35.41 8.44 22.13
CA SER A 113 -36.00 9.72 21.76
C SER A 113 -37.46 9.56 21.38
N GLU A 114 -38.28 10.58 21.65
CA GLU A 114 -39.69 10.66 21.17
C GLU A 114 -39.78 11.30 19.79
N ASP A 115 -38.93 12.27 19.49
CA ASP A 115 -38.97 13.09 18.26
C ASP A 115 -37.92 12.71 17.20
N GLY A 116 -36.93 11.85 17.57
CA GLY A 116 -35.82 11.45 16.71
C GLY A 116 -34.70 12.51 16.58
N VAL A 117 -34.78 13.62 17.27
CA VAL A 117 -33.85 14.74 17.25
C VAL A 117 -33.02 14.80 18.54
N VAL A 118 -33.73 14.86 19.69
CA VAL A 118 -33.10 14.89 21.01
C VAL A 118 -33.10 13.47 21.58
N PHE A 119 -31.92 12.95 21.87
CA PHE A 119 -31.74 11.60 22.42
C PHE A 119 -31.26 11.68 23.85
N GLU A 120 -31.92 10.94 24.71
CA GLU A 120 -31.55 10.75 26.11
C GLU A 120 -30.87 9.40 26.29
N GLN A 121 -29.91 9.30 27.21
CA GLN A 121 -29.25 8.05 27.54
C GLN A 121 -30.24 7.09 28.20
N LEU A 122 -30.33 5.88 27.65
CA LEU A 122 -31.20 4.83 28.14
C LEU A 122 -30.44 3.80 28.98
N TRP A 123 -29.36 3.27 28.42
CA TRP A 123 -28.55 2.22 29.06
C TRP A 123 -27.13 2.24 28.54
N ASP A 124 -26.15 2.17 29.43
CA ASP A 124 -24.74 1.89 29.09
C ASP A 124 -24.43 0.44 29.44
N SER A 125 -23.90 -0.28 28.44
CA SER A 125 -23.51 -1.68 28.57
C SER A 125 -21.97 -1.76 28.52
N PRO A 126 -21.32 -1.98 29.69
CA PRO A 126 -19.87 -2.07 29.75
C PRO A 126 -19.35 -3.39 29.15
N ALA A 127 -18.07 -3.39 28.78
CA ALA A 127 -17.31 -4.57 28.33
C ALA A 127 -17.37 -5.71 29.38
N THR A 128 -17.26 -6.94 28.89
CA THR A 128 -17.26 -8.15 29.74
C THR A 128 -15.86 -8.77 29.77
N ARG A 129 -15.62 -9.69 30.70
CA ARG A 129 -14.34 -10.39 30.83
C ARG A 129 -14.26 -11.69 30.04
N ALA A 130 -15.40 -12.21 29.58
CA ALA A 130 -15.47 -13.42 28.78
C ALA A 130 -15.11 -13.10 27.32
N GLY A 131 -14.32 -13.93 26.62
CA GLY A 131 -13.86 -13.66 25.26
C GLY A 131 -14.93 -13.93 24.20
N GLY A 132 -14.79 -13.28 23.03
CA GLY A 132 -15.65 -13.44 21.85
C GLY A 132 -17.03 -12.78 21.99
N MET A 133 -17.99 -13.20 21.14
CA MET A 133 -19.36 -12.69 21.17
C MET A 133 -20.05 -13.04 22.46
N GLN A 134 -20.67 -12.05 23.13
CA GLN A 134 -21.28 -12.21 24.47
C GLN A 134 -22.65 -11.56 24.53
N ASP A 135 -23.57 -12.21 25.22
CA ASP A 135 -24.88 -11.68 25.51
C ASP A 135 -24.80 -10.61 26.60
N ARG A 136 -25.51 -9.53 26.38
CA ARG A 136 -25.70 -8.46 27.36
C ARG A 136 -27.17 -8.03 27.39
N TRP A 137 -27.70 -7.77 28.59
CA TRP A 137 -29.10 -7.42 28.72
C TRP A 137 -29.36 -6.56 29.93
N THR A 138 -30.53 -5.91 29.91
CA THR A 138 -31.12 -5.26 31.08
C THR A 138 -32.64 -5.46 31.06
N ASP A 139 -33.21 -5.73 32.23
CA ASP A 139 -34.64 -5.87 32.49
C ASP A 139 -35.17 -4.79 33.46
N LYS A 140 -34.39 -3.75 33.69
CA LYS A 140 -34.63 -2.69 34.67
C LYS A 140 -35.02 -1.35 34.04
N LEU A 141 -35.51 -1.38 32.81
CA LEU A 141 -35.89 -0.18 32.09
C LEU A 141 -37.38 0.10 32.34
N ASP A 142 -37.71 1.39 32.55
CA ASP A 142 -39.10 1.87 32.66
C ASP A 142 -39.17 3.24 31.98
N VAL A 143 -39.02 3.24 30.65
CA VAL A 143 -38.97 4.46 29.84
C VAL A 143 -39.87 4.31 28.60
N THR A 144 -40.31 5.43 28.06
CA THR A 144 -41.11 5.48 26.85
C THR A 144 -40.35 6.23 25.75
N GLY A 145 -40.48 5.78 24.50
CA GLY A 145 -39.93 6.48 23.37
C GLY A 145 -40.28 5.84 22.06
N ARG A 146 -39.97 6.53 20.97
CA ARG A 146 -40.23 6.07 19.59
C ARG A 146 -38.98 5.69 18.86
N TYR A 147 -37.87 6.36 19.12
CA TYR A 147 -36.60 6.11 18.39
C TYR A 147 -35.58 5.52 19.36
N LEU A 148 -35.04 4.36 19.02
CA LEU A 148 -33.99 3.68 19.76
C LEU A 148 -32.68 3.73 18.95
N ARG A 149 -31.61 4.23 19.56
CA ARG A 149 -30.27 4.31 18.98
C ARG A 149 -29.28 3.47 19.76
N ILE A 150 -28.43 2.77 19.04
CA ILE A 150 -27.26 2.06 19.58
C ILE A 150 -25.98 2.69 19.02
N GLN A 151 -24.96 2.84 19.88
CA GLN A 151 -23.68 3.46 19.58
C GLN A 151 -22.58 2.84 20.45
N PRO A 152 -21.38 2.47 19.90
CA PRO A 152 -20.21 2.16 20.70
C PRO A 152 -19.71 3.41 21.45
N THR A 153 -19.07 3.24 22.60
CA THR A 153 -18.54 4.37 23.39
C THR A 153 -17.08 4.23 23.76
N GLN A 154 -16.60 2.99 23.99
CA GLN A 154 -15.21 2.68 24.27
C GLN A 154 -14.90 1.27 23.76
N GLY A 155 -13.63 1.00 23.43
CA GLY A 155 -13.19 -0.31 22.97
C GLY A 155 -11.87 -0.26 22.22
N ASP A 156 -11.58 -1.32 21.48
CA ASP A 156 -10.34 -1.45 20.68
C ASP A 156 -10.44 -0.83 19.27
N GLY A 157 -11.59 -0.23 18.94
CA GLY A 157 -11.86 0.38 17.63
C GLY A 157 -12.42 -0.61 16.59
N ARG A 158 -12.89 -1.78 17.04
CA ARG A 158 -13.50 -2.83 16.21
C ARG A 158 -14.76 -3.35 16.89
N TYR A 159 -15.87 -2.73 16.62
CA TYR A 159 -17.13 -2.95 17.31
C TYR A 159 -18.03 -3.87 16.50
N ALA A 160 -18.40 -5.02 17.07
CA ALA A 160 -19.23 -6.02 16.43
C ALA A 160 -20.51 -6.30 17.22
N VAL A 161 -21.65 -6.32 16.53
CA VAL A 161 -22.95 -6.65 17.12
C VAL A 161 -23.66 -7.64 16.21
N ALA A 162 -24.13 -8.77 16.75
CA ALA A 162 -24.84 -9.78 15.96
C ALA A 162 -26.35 -9.47 15.90
N GLU A 163 -27.00 -9.36 17.04
CA GLU A 163 -28.45 -9.19 17.14
C GLU A 163 -28.80 -8.20 18.26
N VAL A 164 -29.87 -7.45 18.08
CA VAL A 164 -30.43 -6.53 19.08
C VAL A 164 -31.95 -6.75 19.22
N ALA A 165 -32.42 -6.91 20.44
CA ALA A 165 -33.84 -7.06 20.75
C ALA A 165 -34.27 -6.04 21.82
N ALA A 166 -35.43 -5.44 21.63
CA ALA A 166 -36.04 -4.55 22.61
C ALA A 166 -37.49 -4.99 22.88
N PHE A 167 -37.95 -4.87 24.14
CA PHE A 167 -39.21 -5.43 24.58
C PHE A 167 -40.05 -4.39 25.31
N SER A 168 -41.32 -4.24 24.90
CA SER A 168 -42.32 -3.49 25.64
C SER A 168 -42.98 -4.29 26.77
N GLU A 169 -42.93 -5.60 26.70
CA GLU A 169 -43.32 -6.54 27.73
C GLU A 169 -42.23 -7.62 27.77
N LEU A 170 -41.67 -7.90 28.92
CA LEU A 170 -40.62 -8.88 29.07
C LEU A 170 -41.18 -10.28 28.78
N PRO A 171 -40.46 -11.10 28.00
CA PRO A 171 -40.78 -12.52 27.83
C PRO A 171 -40.80 -13.27 29.16
N LYS A 172 -41.55 -14.36 29.23
CA LYS A 172 -41.63 -15.19 30.47
C LYS A 172 -40.26 -15.72 30.91
N VAL A 173 -39.34 -15.86 29.98
CA VAL A 173 -37.93 -16.21 30.21
C VAL A 173 -37.09 -15.07 29.65
N PHE A 174 -36.39 -14.35 30.54
CA PHE A 174 -35.46 -13.30 30.15
C PHE A 174 -34.16 -13.48 30.97
N PRO A 175 -32.96 -13.40 30.38
CA PRO A 175 -32.71 -13.05 28.98
C PRO A 175 -33.26 -14.07 27.99
N ILE A 176 -33.51 -13.63 26.76
CA ILE A 176 -34.00 -14.50 25.69
C ILE A 176 -32.95 -15.49 25.26
N GLU A 177 -33.39 -16.63 24.69
CA GLU A 177 -32.52 -17.57 23.95
C GLU A 177 -32.83 -17.42 22.46
N PRO A 178 -32.06 -16.59 21.72
CA PRO A 178 -32.27 -16.44 20.28
C PRO A 178 -31.85 -17.68 19.48
N ALA A 179 -32.25 -17.73 18.22
CA ALA A 179 -31.71 -18.71 17.29
C ALA A 179 -30.21 -18.43 17.08
N ARG A 180 -29.36 -19.41 17.44
CA ARG A 180 -27.90 -19.24 17.34
C ARG A 180 -27.32 -19.99 16.18
N GLN A 181 -26.40 -19.35 15.49
CA GLN A 181 -25.62 -19.96 14.42
C GLN A 181 -24.13 -19.77 14.67
N ARG A 182 -23.34 -20.74 14.23
CA ARG A 182 -21.89 -20.57 14.18
C ARG A 182 -21.52 -19.76 12.94
N GLY A 183 -20.97 -18.59 13.17
CA GLY A 183 -20.43 -17.79 12.08
C GLY A 183 -19.15 -18.37 11.52
N THR A 184 -18.94 -18.19 10.22
CA THR A 184 -17.65 -18.46 9.62
C THR A 184 -16.87 -17.17 9.62
N ALA A 185 -15.69 -17.14 10.27
CA ALA A 185 -14.86 -15.95 10.28
C ALA A 185 -14.62 -15.46 8.86
N LEU A 186 -14.90 -14.20 8.59
CA LEU A 186 -14.77 -13.59 7.24
C LEU A 186 -13.39 -13.83 6.65
N GLN A 187 -12.35 -13.75 7.46
CA GLN A 187 -10.98 -14.05 7.08
C GLN A 187 -10.81 -15.48 6.55
N THR A 188 -11.49 -16.48 7.15
CA THR A 188 -11.44 -17.86 6.69
C THR A 188 -12.12 -18.03 5.35
N VAL A 189 -13.27 -17.40 5.13
CA VAL A 189 -13.99 -17.40 3.85
C VAL A 189 -13.14 -16.78 2.76
N VAL A 190 -12.62 -15.57 3.00
CA VAL A 190 -11.75 -14.84 2.07
C VAL A 190 -10.52 -15.67 1.74
N ARG A 191 -9.81 -16.16 2.76
CA ARG A 191 -8.60 -17.00 2.58
C ARG A 191 -8.90 -18.22 1.71
N THR A 192 -9.94 -18.95 2.02
CA THR A 192 -10.30 -20.17 1.29
C THR A 192 -10.60 -19.86 -0.18
N ARG A 193 -11.40 -18.84 -0.46
CA ARG A 193 -11.78 -18.46 -1.83
C ARG A 193 -10.60 -17.94 -2.64
N VAL A 194 -9.73 -17.13 -2.04
CA VAL A 194 -8.52 -16.63 -2.73
C VAL A 194 -7.53 -17.75 -3.00
N LEU A 195 -7.35 -18.70 -2.08
CA LEU A 195 -6.49 -19.86 -2.30
C LEU A 195 -7.07 -20.79 -3.37
N LEU A 196 -8.39 -21.00 -3.41
CA LEU A 196 -9.04 -21.75 -4.49
C LEU A 196 -8.85 -21.08 -5.85
N PHE A 197 -8.97 -19.76 -5.91
CA PHE A 197 -8.66 -18.98 -7.11
C PHE A 197 -7.21 -19.17 -7.57
N ALA A 198 -6.25 -19.00 -6.66
CA ALA A 198 -4.83 -19.17 -6.98
C ALA A 198 -4.54 -20.60 -7.45
N PHE A 199 -5.05 -21.60 -6.73
CA PHE A 199 -4.88 -23.00 -7.10
C PHE A 199 -5.50 -23.32 -8.46
N ALA A 200 -6.74 -22.88 -8.72
CA ALA A 200 -7.42 -23.10 -9.99
C ALA A 200 -6.65 -22.47 -11.16
N ALA A 201 -6.11 -21.24 -10.99
CA ALA A 201 -5.34 -20.56 -12.01
C ALA A 201 -3.97 -21.25 -12.28
N VAL A 202 -3.28 -21.68 -11.23
CA VAL A 202 -2.01 -22.42 -11.36
C VAL A 202 -2.28 -23.81 -11.99
N ALA A 203 -3.33 -24.52 -11.56
CA ALA A 203 -3.72 -25.79 -12.14
C ALA A 203 -4.08 -25.65 -13.62
N PHE A 204 -4.79 -24.60 -14.00
CA PHE A 204 -5.07 -24.28 -15.41
C PHE A 204 -3.78 -24.15 -16.22
N LEU A 205 -2.78 -23.39 -15.74
CA LEU A 205 -1.50 -23.22 -16.43
C LEU A 205 -0.76 -24.54 -16.69
N PHE A 206 -0.82 -25.50 -15.77
CA PHE A 206 -0.13 -26.78 -15.88
C PHE A 206 -0.97 -27.89 -16.50
N ALA A 207 -2.32 -27.85 -16.38
CA ALA A 207 -3.22 -28.81 -17.00
C ALA A 207 -3.42 -28.60 -18.52
N THR A 208 -3.06 -27.44 -19.03
CA THR A 208 -3.12 -27.14 -20.47
C THR A 208 -2.00 -27.86 -21.21
N CYS A 209 -2.31 -29.00 -21.80
CA CYS A 209 -1.37 -29.81 -22.56
C CYS A 209 -1.25 -29.34 -24.01
N GLU A 210 -0.11 -29.63 -24.68
CA GLU A 210 0.02 -29.45 -26.12
C GLU A 210 -0.99 -30.37 -26.85
N GLY A 211 -1.75 -29.77 -27.77
CA GLY A 211 -2.78 -30.50 -28.52
C GLY A 211 -4.16 -30.54 -27.87
N ALA A 212 -4.36 -29.94 -26.68
CA ALA A 212 -5.68 -29.82 -26.09
C ALA A 212 -6.62 -29.01 -27.00
N PRO A 213 -7.88 -29.46 -27.23
CA PRO A 213 -8.82 -28.73 -28.05
C PRO A 213 -9.24 -27.40 -27.39
N LEU A 214 -9.60 -26.41 -28.19
CA LEU A 214 -9.96 -25.08 -27.69
C LEU A 214 -11.08 -25.10 -26.64
N TRP A 215 -12.09 -25.96 -26.84
CA TRP A 215 -13.19 -26.07 -25.87
C TRP A 215 -12.70 -26.53 -24.49
N TRP A 216 -11.65 -27.38 -24.43
CA TRP A 216 -11.04 -27.78 -23.16
C TRP A 216 -10.33 -26.63 -22.48
N LEU A 217 -9.62 -25.79 -23.22
CA LEU A 217 -8.98 -24.59 -22.68
C LEU A 217 -10.01 -23.62 -22.13
N TYR A 218 -11.16 -23.42 -22.81
CA TYR A 218 -12.23 -22.58 -22.30
C TYR A 218 -12.86 -23.17 -21.04
N LEU A 219 -13.14 -24.46 -21.02
CA LEU A 219 -13.72 -25.14 -19.86
C LEU A 219 -12.81 -25.04 -18.63
N CYS A 220 -11.52 -25.35 -18.79
CA CYS A 220 -10.54 -25.21 -17.71
C CYS A 220 -10.35 -23.76 -17.26
N GLY A 221 -10.49 -22.78 -18.18
CA GLY A 221 -10.42 -21.36 -17.87
C GLY A 221 -11.60 -20.81 -17.09
N LEU A 222 -12.77 -21.47 -17.13
CA LEU A 222 -13.95 -21.08 -16.33
C LEU A 222 -13.71 -21.24 -14.83
N LEU A 223 -12.96 -22.25 -14.39
CA LEU A 223 -12.71 -22.50 -12.97
C LEU A 223 -12.01 -21.32 -12.27
N PRO A 224 -10.83 -20.84 -12.74
CA PRO A 224 -10.21 -19.67 -12.12
C PRO A 224 -11.06 -18.41 -12.25
N LEU A 225 -11.87 -18.27 -13.31
CA LEU A 225 -12.77 -17.14 -13.45
C LEU A 225 -13.85 -17.12 -12.36
N VAL A 226 -14.56 -18.25 -12.19
CA VAL A 226 -15.62 -18.39 -11.16
C VAL A 226 -15.02 -18.25 -9.76
N ALA A 227 -13.90 -18.91 -9.50
CA ALA A 227 -13.20 -18.80 -8.22
C ALA A 227 -12.73 -17.34 -7.95
N GLY A 228 -12.24 -16.65 -8.96
CA GLY A 228 -11.84 -15.25 -8.88
C GLY A 228 -13.00 -14.30 -8.56
N ILE A 229 -14.15 -14.48 -9.22
CA ILE A 229 -15.37 -13.72 -8.92
C ILE A 229 -15.82 -13.96 -7.47
N SER A 230 -15.84 -15.23 -7.03
CA SER A 230 -16.20 -15.57 -5.67
C SER A 230 -15.24 -15.02 -4.62
N ALA A 231 -13.93 -14.99 -4.91
CA ALA A 231 -12.92 -14.37 -4.04
C ALA A 231 -13.13 -12.85 -3.96
N PHE A 232 -13.32 -12.19 -5.10
CA PHE A 232 -13.59 -10.75 -5.16
C PHE A 232 -14.86 -10.37 -4.37
N GLU A 233 -15.94 -11.10 -4.55
CA GLU A 233 -17.18 -10.89 -3.80
C GLU A 233 -16.95 -11.00 -2.29
N SER A 234 -16.24 -12.03 -1.83
CA SER A 234 -16.00 -12.24 -0.41
C SER A 234 -15.20 -11.11 0.25
N ILE A 235 -14.19 -10.59 -0.44
CA ILE A 235 -13.38 -9.47 0.08
C ILE A 235 -14.18 -8.17 0.17
N ASN A 236 -15.11 -7.97 -0.75
CA ASN A 236 -15.88 -6.73 -0.85
C ASN A 236 -17.23 -6.77 -0.13
N ARG A 237 -17.48 -7.76 0.73
CA ARG A 237 -18.75 -7.91 1.47
C ARG A 237 -18.99 -6.77 2.45
N ALA A 238 -17.95 -6.28 3.07
CA ALA A 238 -18.04 -5.22 4.09
C ALA A 238 -17.09 -4.07 3.78
N TRP A 239 -17.31 -2.93 4.41
CA TRP A 239 -16.37 -1.83 4.47
C TRP A 239 -16.01 -1.57 5.94
N PRO A 240 -14.75 -1.35 6.30
CA PRO A 240 -13.53 -1.34 5.45
C PRO A 240 -13.23 -2.70 4.83
N VAL A 241 -12.59 -2.66 3.64
CA VAL A 241 -12.19 -3.88 2.94
C VAL A 241 -11.16 -4.64 3.75
N GLU A 242 -11.32 -5.96 3.87
CA GLU A 242 -10.44 -6.83 4.64
C GLU A 242 -9.02 -6.84 4.02
N GLN A 243 -8.06 -6.15 4.68
CA GLN A 243 -6.73 -5.89 4.13
C GLN A 243 -5.84 -7.12 4.04
N ARG A 244 -6.00 -8.12 4.93
CA ARG A 244 -5.27 -9.40 4.85
C ARG A 244 -5.70 -10.19 3.63
N GLY A 245 -6.99 -10.11 3.26
CA GLY A 245 -7.51 -10.71 2.02
C GLY A 245 -6.95 -10.03 0.78
N VAL A 246 -6.85 -8.70 0.77
CA VAL A 246 -6.20 -7.95 -0.32
C VAL A 246 -4.73 -8.34 -0.45
N SER A 247 -4.00 -8.49 0.65
CA SER A 247 -2.62 -8.97 0.66
C SER A 247 -2.50 -10.40 0.14
N LEU A 248 -3.47 -11.27 0.47
CA LEU A 248 -3.51 -12.62 -0.08
C LEU A 248 -3.77 -12.62 -1.60
N VAL A 249 -4.62 -11.72 -2.11
CA VAL A 249 -4.81 -11.53 -3.58
C VAL A 249 -3.51 -11.07 -4.24
N ARG A 250 -2.74 -10.19 -3.61
CA ARG A 250 -1.41 -9.78 -4.08
C ARG A 250 -0.46 -10.98 -4.18
N ALA A 251 -0.36 -11.78 -3.12
CA ALA A 251 0.44 -12.99 -3.11
C ALA A 251 -0.03 -14.02 -4.15
N ALA A 252 -1.35 -14.21 -4.30
CA ALA A 252 -1.94 -15.10 -5.31
C ALA A 252 -1.61 -14.64 -6.73
N SER A 253 -1.74 -13.33 -7.02
CA SER A 253 -1.37 -12.76 -8.32
C SER A 253 0.10 -12.99 -8.64
N ALA A 254 1.00 -12.79 -7.66
CA ALA A 254 2.42 -13.08 -7.81
C ALA A 254 2.70 -14.58 -8.03
N ALA A 255 1.97 -15.48 -7.34
CA ALA A 255 2.11 -16.92 -7.50
C ALA A 255 1.66 -17.40 -8.89
N ILE A 256 0.55 -16.87 -9.41
CA ILE A 256 0.07 -17.17 -10.76
C ILE A 256 1.07 -16.66 -11.81
N ALA A 257 1.60 -15.44 -11.63
CA ALA A 257 2.63 -14.90 -12.51
C ALA A 257 3.92 -15.73 -12.46
N ALA A 258 4.36 -16.17 -11.27
CA ALA A 258 5.52 -17.06 -11.12
C ALA A 258 5.29 -18.40 -11.82
N ALA A 259 4.10 -18.98 -11.69
CA ALA A 259 3.73 -20.21 -12.39
C ALA A 259 3.75 -20.03 -13.92
N ALA A 260 3.27 -18.89 -14.44
CA ALA A 260 3.33 -18.56 -15.86
C ALA A 260 4.78 -18.43 -16.36
N VAL A 261 5.65 -17.76 -15.61
CA VAL A 261 7.09 -17.64 -15.91
C VAL A 261 7.79 -19.01 -15.86
N LEU A 262 7.52 -19.83 -14.85
CA LEU A 262 8.06 -21.18 -14.74
C LEU A 262 7.60 -22.05 -15.91
N ARG A 263 6.33 -21.98 -16.28
CA ARG A 263 5.76 -22.70 -17.40
C ARG A 263 6.47 -22.33 -18.71
N GLU A 264 6.78 -21.06 -18.89
CA GLU A 264 7.51 -20.60 -20.07
C GLU A 264 8.98 -21.06 -20.07
N LEU A 265 9.65 -21.05 -18.93
CA LEU A 265 11.06 -21.45 -18.82
C LEU A 265 11.30 -22.95 -19.08
N TYR A 266 10.45 -23.80 -18.50
CA TYR A 266 10.68 -25.25 -18.48
C TYR A 266 9.85 -26.02 -19.52
N ALA A 267 8.72 -25.50 -19.94
CA ALA A 267 7.87 -26.13 -20.93
C ALA A 267 7.19 -25.04 -21.81
N PRO A 268 7.96 -24.35 -22.65
CA PRO A 268 7.45 -23.25 -23.45
C PRO A 268 6.35 -23.73 -24.39
N PRO A 269 5.20 -23.02 -24.43
CA PRO A 269 4.07 -23.41 -25.25
C PRO A 269 4.40 -23.26 -26.74
N ARG A 270 4.22 -24.35 -27.50
CA ARG A 270 4.49 -24.38 -28.95
C ARG A 270 3.31 -23.87 -29.76
N PHE A 271 2.07 -24.15 -29.31
CA PHE A 271 0.86 -23.74 -30.02
C PHE A 271 0.44 -22.30 -29.68
N PRO A 272 -0.04 -21.51 -30.67
CA PRO A 272 -0.45 -20.11 -30.47
C PRO A 272 -1.53 -19.94 -29.40
N ALA A 273 -2.54 -20.84 -29.38
CA ALA A 273 -3.62 -20.77 -28.40
C ALA A 273 -3.14 -20.98 -26.94
N LEU A 274 -2.24 -21.94 -26.74
CA LEU A 274 -1.66 -22.19 -25.40
C LEU A 274 -0.74 -21.05 -24.97
N ARG A 275 0.03 -20.47 -25.91
CA ARG A 275 0.83 -19.29 -25.66
C ARG A 275 -0.05 -18.09 -25.26
N ALA A 276 -1.17 -17.89 -25.97
CA ALA A 276 -2.14 -16.85 -25.64
C ALA A 276 -2.76 -17.06 -24.24
N ALA A 277 -3.04 -18.31 -23.86
CA ALA A 277 -3.56 -18.63 -22.53
C ALA A 277 -2.55 -18.30 -21.42
N VAL A 278 -1.28 -18.69 -21.55
CA VAL A 278 -0.21 -18.38 -20.59
C VAL A 278 0.01 -16.88 -20.47
N PHE A 279 0.06 -16.16 -21.61
CA PHE A 279 0.20 -14.70 -21.62
C PHE A 279 -1.04 -14.00 -21.08
N GLY A 280 -2.23 -14.55 -21.34
CA GLY A 280 -3.48 -14.07 -20.77
C GLY A 280 -3.52 -14.20 -19.24
N CYS A 281 -3.06 -15.33 -18.69
CA CYS A 281 -2.93 -15.51 -17.23
C CYS A 281 -1.93 -14.52 -16.63
N LEU A 282 -0.80 -14.29 -17.28
CA LEU A 282 0.19 -13.31 -16.82
C LEU A 282 -0.39 -11.89 -16.84
N GLY A 283 -1.11 -11.52 -17.92
CA GLY A 283 -1.78 -10.22 -18.03
C GLY A 283 -2.90 -10.05 -17.01
N ALA A 284 -3.72 -11.09 -16.79
CA ALA A 284 -4.76 -11.07 -15.76
C ALA A 284 -4.16 -10.91 -14.36
N SER A 285 -3.10 -11.64 -14.04
CA SER A 285 -2.36 -11.49 -12.77
C SER A 285 -1.83 -10.08 -12.59
N ALA A 286 -1.29 -9.47 -13.66
CA ALA A 286 -0.79 -8.10 -13.65
C ALA A 286 -1.91 -7.09 -13.37
N LEU A 287 -3.06 -7.24 -14.02
CA LEU A 287 -4.21 -6.38 -13.81
C LEU A 287 -4.77 -6.52 -12.38
N ILE A 288 -4.93 -7.76 -11.90
CA ILE A 288 -5.42 -8.04 -10.54
C ILE A 288 -4.46 -7.45 -9.50
N ALA A 289 -3.15 -7.58 -9.69
CA ALA A 289 -2.15 -7.00 -8.79
C ALA A 289 -2.28 -5.47 -8.73
N VAL A 290 -2.40 -4.79 -9.87
CA VAL A 290 -2.60 -3.33 -9.92
C VAL A 290 -3.93 -2.93 -9.27
N LEU A 291 -5.01 -3.67 -9.51
CA LEU A 291 -6.29 -3.44 -8.84
C LEU A 291 -6.18 -3.65 -7.31
N ALA A 292 -5.40 -4.65 -6.86
CA ALA A 292 -5.15 -4.87 -5.44
C ALA A 292 -4.35 -3.72 -4.80
N PHE A 293 -3.46 -3.04 -5.53
CA PHE A 293 -2.84 -1.80 -5.07
C PHE A 293 -3.88 -0.71 -4.83
N TYR A 294 -4.86 -0.57 -5.71
CA TYR A 294 -5.99 0.37 -5.60
C TYR A 294 -7.18 -0.23 -4.82
N ASN A 295 -6.91 -1.11 -3.85
CA ASN A 295 -7.91 -1.70 -2.95
C ASN A 295 -9.08 -2.37 -3.69
N LEU A 296 -8.78 -3.02 -4.82
CA LEU A 296 -9.76 -3.67 -5.71
C LEU A 296 -10.87 -2.72 -6.20
N GLY A 297 -10.55 -1.43 -6.34
CA GLY A 297 -11.48 -0.38 -6.77
C GLY A 297 -12.42 0.13 -5.68
N ARG A 298 -12.25 -0.30 -4.43
CA ARG A 298 -13.03 0.20 -3.29
C ARG A 298 -12.37 1.41 -2.65
N PRO A 299 -13.16 2.37 -2.15
CA PRO A 299 -12.63 3.46 -1.33
C PRO A 299 -11.89 2.93 -0.10
N GLN A 300 -10.77 3.59 0.25
CA GLN A 300 -9.94 3.19 1.39
C GLN A 300 -10.13 4.08 2.61
N PHE A 301 -10.57 5.31 2.39
CA PHE A 301 -10.64 6.35 3.40
C PHE A 301 -12.09 6.70 3.69
N TRP A 302 -12.30 7.50 4.70
CA TRP A 302 -13.60 7.95 5.14
C TRP A 302 -13.71 9.46 5.04
N ASP A 303 -14.84 9.91 4.52
CA ASP A 303 -15.25 11.30 4.48
C ASP A 303 -16.12 11.60 5.70
N GLY A 304 -15.58 12.36 6.65
CA GLY A 304 -16.30 12.72 7.88
C GLY A 304 -17.48 13.67 7.66
N GLN A 305 -17.51 14.41 6.54
CA GLN A 305 -18.60 15.32 6.23
C GLN A 305 -19.80 14.59 5.61
N THR A 306 -19.55 13.74 4.61
CA THR A 306 -20.61 12.99 3.92
C THR A 306 -20.96 11.68 4.58
N GLN A 307 -20.19 11.26 5.57
CA GLN A 307 -20.29 9.96 6.25
C GLN A 307 -20.28 8.78 5.25
N GLN A 308 -19.42 8.87 4.24
CA GLN A 308 -19.29 7.88 3.17
C GLN A 308 -17.81 7.50 2.93
N PRO A 309 -17.56 6.28 2.46
CA PRO A 309 -16.22 5.92 2.00
C PRO A 309 -15.75 6.82 0.84
N THR A 310 -14.49 7.25 0.90
CA THR A 310 -13.86 8.08 -0.14
C THR A 310 -12.53 7.50 -0.60
N PRO A 311 -12.19 7.58 -1.90
CA PRO A 311 -10.86 7.24 -2.39
C PRO A 311 -9.82 8.36 -2.16
N VAL A 312 -10.19 9.50 -1.59
CA VAL A 312 -9.30 10.65 -1.35
C VAL A 312 -8.41 10.39 -0.14
N HIS A 313 -7.10 10.43 -0.32
CA HIS A 313 -6.12 10.27 0.77
C HIS A 313 -5.94 11.58 1.55
N LEU A 314 -6.85 11.86 2.49
CA LEU A 314 -6.93 13.14 3.20
C LEU A 314 -5.64 13.55 3.91
N LEU A 315 -4.98 12.61 4.61
CA LEU A 315 -3.76 12.91 5.36
C LEU A 315 -2.62 13.39 4.45
N ASP A 316 -2.37 12.67 3.38
CA ASP A 316 -1.31 13.03 2.42
C ASP A 316 -1.64 14.35 1.71
N LEU A 317 -2.90 14.50 1.27
CA LEU A 317 -3.35 15.72 0.61
C LEU A 317 -3.28 16.93 1.54
N ARG A 318 -3.70 16.83 2.80
CA ARG A 318 -3.55 17.93 3.77
C ARG A 318 -2.10 18.43 3.82
N GLN A 319 -1.15 17.50 3.97
CA GLN A 319 0.26 17.88 4.09
C GLN A 319 0.83 18.48 2.81
N TYR A 320 0.59 17.85 1.67
CA TYR A 320 1.21 18.25 0.41
C TYR A 320 0.46 19.37 -0.30
N TYR A 321 -0.86 19.40 -0.25
CA TYR A 321 -1.67 20.46 -0.81
C TYR A 321 -1.44 21.80 -0.08
N GLN A 322 -1.62 21.79 1.25
CA GLN A 322 -1.44 23.03 2.03
C GLN A 322 0.00 23.54 1.95
N THR A 323 1.00 22.65 2.11
CA THR A 323 2.40 23.04 1.99
C THR A 323 2.71 23.62 0.61
N ALA A 324 2.25 22.98 -0.47
CA ALA A 324 2.56 23.48 -1.81
C ALA A 324 1.81 24.76 -2.17
N LYS A 325 0.51 24.85 -1.86
CA LYS A 325 -0.34 26.00 -2.20
C LYS A 325 0.06 27.27 -1.46
N TYR A 326 0.47 27.13 -0.22
CA TYR A 326 0.81 28.25 0.68
C TYR A 326 2.29 28.32 1.04
N PHE A 327 3.16 27.80 0.15
CA PHE A 327 4.59 27.70 0.44
C PHE A 327 5.26 29.06 0.70
N ASP A 328 4.78 30.14 0.07
CA ASP A 328 5.28 31.49 0.29
C ASP A 328 5.12 31.95 1.75
N GLU A 329 4.00 31.57 2.38
CA GLU A 329 3.65 31.99 3.73
C GLU A 329 4.17 31.04 4.80
N ILE A 330 4.06 29.72 4.58
CA ILE A 330 4.33 28.71 5.61
C ILE A 330 5.66 27.97 5.43
N GLY A 331 6.20 27.90 4.21
CA GLY A 331 7.40 27.13 3.90
C GLY A 331 7.30 25.67 4.38
N TYR A 332 8.43 25.07 4.77
CA TYR A 332 8.47 23.70 5.32
C TYR A 332 8.09 23.59 6.80
N ARG A 333 8.00 24.71 7.52
CA ARG A 333 7.96 24.74 9.00
C ARG A 333 6.65 25.26 9.56
N GLY A 334 5.81 25.93 8.76
CA GLY A 334 4.69 26.74 9.26
C GLY A 334 3.33 26.06 9.19
N MET A 335 3.18 24.89 8.56
CA MET A 335 1.88 24.29 8.28
C MET A 335 1.05 24.07 9.57
N TYR A 336 1.57 23.33 10.54
CA TYR A 336 0.84 23.07 11.79
C TYR A 336 0.60 24.31 12.63
N LEU A 337 1.51 25.29 12.58
CA LEU A 337 1.32 26.58 13.24
C LEU A 337 0.12 27.33 12.64
N ALA A 338 0.03 27.37 11.31
CA ALA A 338 -1.09 28.00 10.60
C ALA A 338 -2.41 27.24 10.79
N ASP A 339 -2.35 25.90 10.83
CA ASP A 339 -3.51 25.07 11.10
C ASP A 339 -4.10 25.32 12.48
N VAL A 340 -3.27 25.45 13.53
CA VAL A 340 -3.73 25.79 14.89
C VAL A 340 -4.30 27.21 14.93
N ALA A 341 -3.64 28.18 14.28
CA ALA A 341 -4.16 29.55 14.20
C ALA A 341 -5.54 29.60 13.53
N ALA A 342 -5.72 28.86 12.43
CA ALA A 342 -7.01 28.74 11.72
C ALA A 342 -8.06 28.04 12.56
N TYR A 343 -7.67 26.99 13.30
CA TYR A 343 -8.57 26.24 14.19
C TYR A 343 -9.15 27.13 15.28
N VAL A 344 -8.30 27.89 15.97
CA VAL A 344 -8.72 28.80 17.06
C VAL A 344 -9.67 29.90 16.56
N GLU A 345 -9.48 30.38 15.32
CA GLU A 345 -10.38 31.39 14.74
C GLU A 345 -11.71 30.84 14.26
N ASP A 346 -11.76 29.59 13.86
CA ASP A 346 -12.94 28.98 13.21
C ASP A 346 -13.85 28.23 14.21
N ILE A 347 -13.29 27.71 15.31
CA ILE A 347 -14.05 26.88 16.25
C ILE A 347 -14.51 27.75 17.45
N PRO A 348 -15.81 27.91 17.67
CA PRO A 348 -16.33 28.65 18.81
C PRO A 348 -15.81 28.10 20.14
N GLY A 349 -15.27 28.96 20.99
CA GLY A 349 -14.74 28.59 22.31
C GLY A 349 -13.33 27.99 22.30
N ALA A 350 -12.74 27.69 21.14
CA ALA A 350 -11.35 27.28 21.07
C ALA A 350 -10.42 28.47 21.29
N THR A 351 -9.43 28.29 22.14
CA THR A 351 -8.38 29.28 22.42
C THR A 351 -7.02 28.57 22.46
N LEU A 352 -5.94 29.32 22.31
CA LEU A 352 -4.59 28.73 22.50
C LEU A 352 -4.40 28.18 23.91
N GLU A 353 -5.10 28.76 24.91
CA GLU A 353 -5.06 28.28 26.28
C GLU A 353 -5.84 26.96 26.47
N SER A 354 -7.02 26.82 25.84
CA SER A 354 -7.77 25.55 25.89
C SER A 354 -7.07 24.39 25.18
N LEU A 355 -6.18 24.68 24.23
CA LEU A 355 -5.38 23.71 23.50
C LEU A 355 -3.94 23.59 24.02
N ARG A 356 -3.61 24.25 25.13
CA ARG A 356 -2.24 24.41 25.63
C ARG A 356 -1.46 23.11 25.69
N ASP A 357 -2.07 22.06 26.22
CA ASP A 357 -1.43 20.76 26.45
C ASP A 357 -1.56 19.80 25.26
N THR A 358 -2.24 20.22 24.18
CA THR A 358 -2.39 19.39 22.98
C THR A 358 -1.01 19.20 22.32
N PRO A 359 -0.56 17.97 22.11
CA PRO A 359 0.73 17.71 21.53
C PRO A 359 0.74 18.02 20.01
N MET A 360 1.81 18.63 19.56
CA MET A 360 2.10 18.88 18.14
C MET A 360 3.59 18.74 17.86
N ARG A 361 3.95 18.44 16.62
CA ARG A 361 5.34 18.41 16.20
C ARG A 361 5.80 19.79 15.77
N ASP A 362 6.87 20.29 16.36
CA ASP A 362 7.58 21.48 15.84
C ASP A 362 8.35 21.07 14.56
N LEU A 363 7.84 21.48 13.41
CA LEU A 363 8.47 21.18 12.12
C LEU A 363 9.82 21.89 11.91
N ALA A 364 10.20 22.82 12.80
CA ALA A 364 11.53 23.46 12.77
C ALA A 364 12.59 22.66 13.50
N THR A 365 12.21 21.84 14.49
CA THR A 365 13.15 21.05 15.30
C THR A 365 12.92 19.54 15.18
N HIS A 366 11.81 19.11 14.59
CA HIS A 366 11.29 17.75 14.54
C HIS A 366 10.98 17.12 15.92
N ARG A 367 10.96 17.91 16.98
CA ARG A 367 10.62 17.44 18.33
C ARG A 367 9.12 17.54 18.58
N LEU A 368 8.62 16.65 19.42
CA LEU A 368 7.28 16.80 19.98
C LEU A 368 7.29 17.96 20.97
N SER A 369 6.29 18.80 20.88
CA SER A 369 6.06 20.01 21.67
C SER A 369 4.56 20.09 21.98
N SER A 370 4.14 21.07 22.76
CA SER A 370 2.72 21.39 22.93
C SER A 370 2.34 22.67 22.19
N ILE A 371 1.04 22.85 21.94
CA ILE A 371 0.52 24.08 21.32
C ILE A 371 0.90 25.30 22.18
N GLY A 372 0.85 25.17 23.52
CA GLY A 372 1.24 26.24 24.43
C GLY A 372 2.68 26.70 24.27
N GLU A 373 3.63 25.78 24.09
CA GLU A 373 5.05 26.08 23.86
C GLU A 373 5.31 26.77 22.50
N GLN A 374 4.41 26.62 21.53
CA GLN A 374 4.54 27.20 20.18
C GLN A 374 3.72 28.49 19.99
N ARG A 375 3.11 29.03 21.05
CA ARG A 375 2.17 30.17 21.00
C ARG A 375 2.68 31.34 20.17
N ASP A 376 3.89 31.83 20.47
CA ASP A 376 4.48 33.00 19.78
C ASP A 376 4.68 32.72 18.28
N LYS A 377 5.05 31.49 17.90
CA LYS A 377 5.21 31.09 16.50
C LYS A 377 3.89 31.00 15.78
N ILE A 378 2.83 30.53 16.47
CA ILE A 378 1.45 30.45 15.95
C ILE A 378 0.92 31.86 15.64
N GLU A 379 1.14 32.81 16.56
CA GLU A 379 0.77 34.22 16.33
C GLU A 379 1.59 34.87 15.23
N ALA A 380 2.87 34.50 15.11
CA ALA A 380 3.78 35.05 14.10
C ALA A 380 3.51 34.54 12.68
N VAL A 381 3.10 33.26 12.51
CA VAL A 381 2.87 32.71 11.18
C VAL A 381 1.74 33.40 10.45
N LYS A 382 0.66 33.79 11.14
CA LYS A 382 -0.46 34.51 10.55
C LYS A 382 -0.06 35.85 9.92
N LYS A 383 0.90 36.56 10.50
CA LYS A 383 1.37 37.83 9.98
C LYS A 383 2.06 37.76 8.60
N ARG A 384 2.35 36.56 8.13
CA ARG A 384 2.94 36.33 6.80
C ARG A 384 1.91 36.28 5.67
N PHE A 385 0.64 36.17 6.04
CA PHE A 385 -0.47 36.08 5.09
C PHE A 385 -1.05 37.49 4.83
N THR A 386 -1.47 37.76 3.59
CA THR A 386 -2.45 38.82 3.35
C THR A 386 -3.82 38.40 3.88
N PRO A 387 -4.75 39.36 4.16
CA PRO A 387 -6.08 39.00 4.64
C PRO A 387 -6.81 38.03 3.72
N GLU A 388 -6.71 38.19 2.40
CA GLU A 388 -7.34 37.35 1.39
C GLU A 388 -6.73 35.93 1.39
N ARG A 389 -5.40 35.84 1.45
CA ARG A 389 -4.68 34.57 1.50
C ARG A 389 -4.96 33.82 2.80
N TRP A 390 -5.05 34.55 3.93
CA TRP A 390 -5.43 33.95 5.20
C TRP A 390 -6.83 33.37 5.17
N GLN A 391 -7.80 34.10 4.60
CA GLN A 391 -9.15 33.59 4.44
C GLN A 391 -9.22 32.35 3.53
N ALA A 392 -8.45 32.34 2.44
CA ALA A 392 -8.31 31.17 1.58
C ALA A 392 -7.72 29.96 2.33
N TYR A 393 -6.65 30.20 3.13
CA TYR A 393 -6.05 29.16 3.97
C TYR A 393 -7.05 28.57 4.97
N LYS A 394 -7.80 29.41 5.67
CA LYS A 394 -8.83 28.96 6.62
C LYS A 394 -9.91 28.12 5.95
N THR A 395 -10.35 28.51 4.75
CA THR A 395 -11.33 27.74 3.97
C THR A 395 -10.79 26.35 3.62
N ASP A 396 -9.55 26.26 3.17
CA ASP A 396 -8.92 24.98 2.84
C ASP A 396 -8.67 24.14 4.11
N ALA A 397 -8.21 24.75 5.20
CA ALA A 397 -8.01 24.07 6.49
C ALA A 397 -9.32 23.54 7.07
N ARG A 398 -10.41 24.31 6.93
CA ARG A 398 -11.77 23.90 7.34
C ARG A 398 -12.22 22.66 6.58
N TYR A 399 -12.03 22.61 5.27
CA TYR A 399 -12.31 21.42 4.47
C TYR A 399 -11.66 20.17 5.06
N PHE A 400 -10.34 20.21 5.30
CA PHE A 400 -9.65 19.05 5.88
C PHE A 400 -10.14 18.69 7.29
N ARG A 401 -10.43 19.68 8.11
CA ARG A 401 -10.95 19.47 9.47
C ARG A 401 -12.33 18.78 9.46
N GLU A 402 -13.22 19.22 8.59
CA GLU A 402 -14.57 18.64 8.44
C GLU A 402 -14.50 17.21 7.87
N MET A 403 -13.63 17.00 6.88
CA MET A 403 -13.44 15.70 6.24
C MET A 403 -12.79 14.66 7.16
N MET A 404 -11.83 15.08 8.00
CA MET A 404 -11.06 14.19 8.88
C MET A 404 -11.69 14.03 10.26
N GLY A 405 -12.58 14.94 10.67
CA GLY A 405 -13.01 15.08 12.05
C GLY A 405 -12.01 15.84 12.93
N GLN A 406 -12.49 16.51 13.97
CA GLN A 406 -11.64 17.39 14.80
C GLN A 406 -10.54 16.63 15.52
N ARG A 407 -10.84 15.43 16.05
CA ARG A 407 -9.88 14.58 16.77
C ARG A 407 -8.69 14.21 15.87
N ASP A 408 -8.96 13.67 14.71
CA ASP A 408 -7.91 13.22 13.80
C ASP A 408 -7.16 14.41 13.19
N TYR A 409 -7.85 15.52 12.92
CA TYR A 409 -7.20 16.74 12.44
C TYR A 409 -6.09 17.23 13.39
N LEU A 410 -6.33 17.21 14.70
CA LEU A 410 -5.33 17.57 15.73
C LEU A 410 -4.29 16.46 15.90
N ARG A 411 -4.71 15.20 15.97
CA ARG A 411 -3.80 14.04 16.14
C ARG A 411 -2.74 13.95 15.06
N TYR A 412 -3.08 14.23 13.82
CA TYR A 412 -2.13 14.16 12.71
C TYR A 412 -1.10 15.30 12.68
N MET A 413 -1.17 16.28 13.60
CA MET A 413 -0.08 17.24 13.81
C MET A 413 1.16 16.63 14.49
N LEU A 414 1.11 15.35 14.86
CA LEU A 414 2.26 14.60 15.37
C LEU A 414 3.20 14.12 14.25
N ASP A 415 2.77 14.15 13.01
CA ASP A 415 3.56 13.71 11.85
C ASP A 415 4.67 14.70 11.48
N TYR A 416 5.61 14.27 10.66
CA TYR A 416 6.78 15.07 10.25
C TYR A 416 6.49 16.11 9.16
N GLY A 417 5.25 16.17 8.66
CA GLY A 417 4.82 17.08 7.58
C GLY A 417 5.46 16.77 6.23
N GLY A 418 5.07 17.52 5.21
CA GLY A 418 5.57 17.33 3.83
C GLY A 418 7.08 17.50 3.69
N ASN A 419 7.74 16.60 2.96
CA ASN A 419 9.20 16.57 2.73
C ASN A 419 9.59 16.60 1.25
N ALA A 420 8.69 17.07 0.38
CA ALA A 420 8.95 17.19 -1.05
C ALA A 420 10.02 18.25 -1.34
N THR A 421 10.77 18.05 -2.43
CA THR A 421 11.78 19.04 -2.86
C THR A 421 11.13 20.35 -3.34
N PRO A 422 11.88 21.46 -3.41
CA PRO A 422 11.38 22.69 -4.03
C PRO A 422 10.91 22.51 -5.48
N VAL A 423 11.46 21.54 -6.24
CA VAL A 423 11.00 21.21 -7.60
C VAL A 423 9.60 20.63 -7.56
N TRP A 424 9.35 19.63 -6.72
CA TRP A 424 8.02 19.05 -6.56
C TRP A 424 7.02 20.08 -6.04
N ILE A 425 7.41 20.89 -5.04
CA ILE A 425 6.59 21.98 -4.50
C ILE A 425 6.17 22.95 -5.61
N SER A 426 7.07 23.29 -6.55
CA SER A 426 6.74 24.19 -7.68
C SER A 426 5.70 23.59 -8.61
N ILE A 427 5.84 22.29 -8.95
CA ILE A 427 4.87 21.56 -9.78
C ILE A 427 3.50 21.50 -9.08
N ALA A 428 3.50 21.12 -7.81
CA ALA A 428 2.30 20.99 -7.00
C ALA A 428 1.66 22.36 -6.71
N HIS A 429 2.45 23.41 -6.49
CA HIS A 429 1.96 24.77 -6.32
C HIS A 429 1.16 25.24 -7.55
N PHE A 430 1.70 25.01 -8.75
CA PHE A 430 1.00 25.34 -9.99
C PHE A 430 -0.35 24.61 -10.09
N LEU A 431 -0.38 23.32 -9.77
CA LEU A 431 -1.59 22.52 -9.81
C LEU A 431 -2.61 22.93 -8.74
N PHE A 432 -2.16 23.04 -7.48
CA PHE A 432 -3.03 23.25 -6.33
C PHE A 432 -3.50 24.70 -6.13
N SER A 433 -2.78 25.66 -6.69
CA SER A 433 -3.22 27.06 -6.66
C SER A 433 -4.42 27.35 -7.57
N ALA A 434 -4.74 26.42 -8.47
CA ALA A 434 -5.85 26.56 -9.41
C ALA A 434 -7.24 26.37 -8.76
N PHE A 435 -7.33 25.82 -7.55
CA PHE A 435 -8.62 25.51 -6.90
C PHE A 435 -8.53 25.62 -5.37
N GLN A 436 -9.71 25.80 -4.75
CA GLN A 436 -9.89 25.63 -3.30
C GLN A 436 -10.11 24.14 -2.98
N ALA A 437 -9.73 23.73 -1.77
CA ALA A 437 -9.90 22.35 -1.30
C ALA A 437 -11.35 21.90 -1.43
N ASN A 438 -11.58 20.88 -2.22
CA ASN A 438 -12.88 20.21 -2.36
C ASN A 438 -12.69 18.78 -2.89
N THR A 439 -13.62 17.90 -2.57
CA THR A 439 -13.56 16.48 -2.90
C THR A 439 -13.45 16.21 -4.39
N THR A 440 -14.19 16.95 -5.24
CA THR A 440 -14.15 16.74 -6.69
C THR A 440 -12.77 17.05 -7.28
N ALA A 441 -12.16 18.17 -6.89
CA ALA A 441 -10.82 18.54 -7.36
C ALA A 441 -9.77 17.53 -6.91
N PHE A 442 -9.86 17.03 -5.67
CA PHE A 442 -8.95 16.01 -5.18
C PHE A 442 -9.17 14.64 -5.85
N LEU A 443 -10.39 14.26 -6.16
CA LEU A 443 -10.66 13.07 -6.97
C LEU A 443 -10.03 13.19 -8.36
N LEU A 444 -10.22 14.32 -9.04
CA LEU A 444 -9.65 14.55 -10.37
C LEU A 444 -8.12 14.56 -10.35
N THR A 445 -7.50 15.25 -9.38
CA THR A 445 -6.04 15.29 -9.27
C THR A 445 -5.45 13.97 -8.80
N GLY A 446 -6.19 13.18 -7.98
CA GLY A 446 -5.82 11.83 -7.56
C GLY A 446 -5.79 10.82 -8.71
N LEU A 447 -6.56 11.06 -9.79
CA LEU A 447 -6.53 10.24 -11.00
C LEU A 447 -5.24 10.41 -11.83
N LEU A 448 -4.43 11.43 -11.55
CA LEU A 448 -3.17 11.64 -12.28
C LEU A 448 -2.21 10.45 -12.08
N ASP A 449 -2.06 9.93 -10.87
CA ASP A 449 -1.17 8.79 -10.61
C ASP A 449 -1.57 7.53 -11.39
N PRO A 450 -2.82 7.01 -11.33
CA PRO A 450 -3.20 5.84 -12.12
C PRO A 450 -3.11 6.08 -13.64
N LEU A 451 -3.37 7.29 -14.12
CA LEU A 451 -3.20 7.64 -15.53
C LEU A 451 -1.73 7.58 -15.95
N LEU A 452 -0.85 8.20 -15.18
CA LEU A 452 0.58 8.20 -15.43
C LEU A 452 1.16 6.78 -15.33
N PHE A 453 0.69 5.94 -14.40
CA PHE A 453 1.06 4.53 -14.35
C PHE A 453 0.62 3.78 -15.60
N ALA A 454 -0.61 3.97 -16.07
CA ALA A 454 -1.07 3.33 -17.30
C ALA A 454 -0.18 3.69 -18.50
N LEU A 455 0.18 4.98 -18.64
CA LEU A 455 1.10 5.44 -19.68
C LEU A 455 2.51 4.85 -19.51
N THR A 456 3.00 4.75 -18.27
CA THR A 456 4.31 4.19 -17.95
C THR A 456 4.37 2.69 -18.25
N PHE A 457 3.36 1.93 -17.87
CA PHE A 457 3.28 0.50 -18.19
C PHE A 457 3.17 0.28 -19.70
N ALA A 458 2.39 1.10 -20.42
CA ALA A 458 2.35 1.05 -21.88
C ALA A 458 3.72 1.34 -22.51
N ALA A 459 4.47 2.33 -22.00
CA ALA A 459 5.81 2.64 -22.46
C ALA A 459 6.79 1.48 -22.18
N ILE A 460 6.71 0.83 -21.01
CA ILE A 460 7.50 -0.36 -20.70
C ILE A 460 7.14 -1.49 -21.66
N GLY A 461 5.86 -1.75 -21.89
CA GLY A 461 5.39 -2.77 -22.84
C GLY A 461 5.92 -2.53 -24.26
N TRP A 462 5.92 -1.27 -24.70
CA TRP A 462 6.46 -0.89 -26.01
C TRP A 462 7.99 -1.02 -26.11
N CYS A 463 8.73 -0.72 -25.05
CA CYS A 463 10.20 -0.70 -25.06
C CYS A 463 10.83 -2.04 -24.69
N PHE A 464 10.27 -2.76 -23.72
CA PHE A 464 10.80 -3.98 -23.13
C PHE A 464 9.98 -5.23 -23.44
N GLY A 465 8.77 -5.08 -23.95
CA GLY A 465 7.86 -6.19 -24.30
C GLY A 465 6.78 -6.45 -23.26
N TYR A 466 5.72 -7.17 -23.72
CA TYR A 466 4.51 -7.45 -22.94
C TYR A 466 4.79 -8.18 -21.62
N ARG A 467 5.64 -9.22 -21.64
CA ARG A 467 5.95 -10.02 -20.45
C ARG A 467 6.63 -9.18 -19.37
N THR A 468 7.63 -8.39 -19.77
CA THR A 468 8.32 -7.47 -18.84
C THR A 468 7.34 -6.48 -18.22
N MET A 469 6.46 -5.89 -19.03
CA MET A 469 5.39 -5.01 -18.56
C MET A 469 4.52 -5.71 -17.50
N CYS A 470 4.03 -6.92 -17.78
CA CYS A 470 3.19 -7.66 -16.86
C CYS A 470 3.93 -7.98 -15.55
N VAL A 471 5.18 -8.42 -15.59
CA VAL A 471 5.96 -8.70 -14.38
C VAL A 471 6.20 -7.41 -13.58
N VAL A 472 6.51 -6.29 -14.23
CA VAL A 472 6.61 -4.97 -13.57
C VAL A 472 5.30 -4.61 -12.87
N MET A 473 4.16 -4.77 -13.56
CA MET A 473 2.83 -4.52 -12.99
C MET A 473 2.53 -5.43 -11.80
N VAL A 474 2.87 -6.73 -11.88
CA VAL A 474 2.68 -7.65 -10.74
C VAL A 474 3.55 -7.22 -9.56
N VAL A 475 4.84 -6.97 -9.75
CA VAL A 475 5.73 -6.56 -8.66
C VAL A 475 5.34 -5.20 -8.09
N PHE A 476 4.81 -4.28 -8.91
CA PHE A 476 4.25 -3.01 -8.44
C PHE A 476 3.04 -3.23 -7.53
N GLY A 477 2.06 -3.99 -8.00
CA GLY A 477 0.78 -4.13 -7.32
C GLY A 477 0.74 -5.18 -6.22
N ALA A 478 1.61 -6.20 -6.29
CA ALA A 478 1.60 -7.33 -5.38
C ALA A 478 2.58 -7.22 -4.19
N ASN A 479 3.43 -6.18 -4.13
CA ASN A 479 4.25 -6.00 -2.93
C ASN A 479 3.44 -5.39 -1.77
N ASP A 480 3.74 -5.83 -0.55
CA ASP A 480 3.08 -5.39 0.69
C ASP A 480 3.91 -4.40 1.51
N PHE A 481 4.91 -3.73 0.92
CA PHE A 481 5.69 -2.70 1.61
C PHE A 481 4.85 -1.51 2.07
N ILE A 482 3.66 -1.32 1.51
CA ILE A 482 2.73 -0.22 1.79
C ILE A 482 1.78 -0.47 2.96
N MET A 483 1.93 -1.56 3.70
CA MET A 483 1.07 -1.88 4.85
C MET A 483 1.15 -0.83 5.97
N TYR A 484 0.25 -0.89 6.91
CA TYR A 484 0.12 0.03 8.05
C TYR A 484 -0.10 1.50 7.65
N GLY A 485 -0.99 1.74 6.69
CA GLY A 485 -1.40 3.10 6.30
C GLY A 485 -0.41 3.83 5.41
N SER A 486 0.67 3.19 4.98
CA SER A 486 1.60 3.76 3.99
C SER A 486 1.14 3.57 2.55
N ASN A 487 -0.13 3.24 2.36
CA ASN A 487 -0.75 3.14 1.05
C ASN A 487 -1.09 4.54 0.52
N TRP A 488 -0.51 4.87 -0.62
CA TRP A 488 -0.62 6.19 -1.22
C TRP A 488 -1.62 6.27 -2.39
N SER A 489 -2.45 5.25 -2.58
CA SER A 489 -3.53 5.34 -3.56
C SER A 489 -4.48 6.49 -3.19
N GLY A 490 -4.90 7.26 -4.19
CA GLY A 490 -5.76 8.44 -3.95
C GLY A 490 -5.04 9.73 -3.54
N ALA A 491 -3.69 9.71 -3.46
CA ALA A 491 -2.86 10.89 -3.32
C ALA A 491 -2.43 11.43 -4.69
N THR A 492 -2.14 12.72 -4.78
CA THR A 492 -1.76 13.39 -6.04
C THR A 492 -0.25 13.41 -6.24
N LEU A 493 0.25 13.00 -7.43
CA LEU A 493 1.67 13.04 -7.80
C LEU A 493 2.59 12.37 -6.76
N ARG A 494 2.17 11.21 -6.27
CA ARG A 494 2.89 10.51 -5.22
C ARG A 494 3.97 9.58 -5.75
N HIS A 495 3.79 9.08 -6.97
CA HIS A 495 4.67 8.12 -7.63
C HIS A 495 5.31 8.67 -8.92
N ASP A 496 5.19 9.96 -9.20
CA ASP A 496 5.74 10.60 -10.40
C ASP A 496 7.24 10.34 -10.58
N TRP A 497 8.02 10.44 -9.51
CA TRP A 497 9.46 10.12 -9.49
C TRP A 497 9.77 8.69 -9.98
N LEU A 498 8.94 7.70 -9.62
CA LEU A 498 9.09 6.30 -10.05
C LEU A 498 8.82 6.15 -11.56
N MET A 499 7.78 6.84 -12.03
CA MET A 499 7.41 6.86 -13.45
C MET A 499 8.50 7.50 -14.30
N TYR A 500 9.12 8.59 -13.84
CA TYR A 500 10.23 9.22 -14.55
C TYR A 500 11.47 8.31 -14.63
N ILE A 501 11.77 7.51 -13.60
CA ILE A 501 12.83 6.49 -13.70
C ILE A 501 12.50 5.49 -14.82
N ALA A 502 11.26 4.99 -14.85
CA ALA A 502 10.83 4.03 -15.86
C ALA A 502 10.88 4.61 -17.28
N LEU A 503 10.41 5.86 -17.48
CA LEU A 503 10.48 6.56 -18.76
C LEU A 503 11.93 6.85 -19.17
N GLY A 504 12.80 7.15 -18.19
CA GLY A 504 14.24 7.27 -18.41
C GLY A 504 14.85 5.97 -18.95
N ALA A 505 14.55 4.83 -18.33
CA ALA A 505 14.97 3.51 -18.78
C ALA A 505 14.42 3.18 -20.19
N CYS A 506 13.14 3.49 -20.45
CA CYS A 506 12.52 3.34 -21.77
C CYS A 506 13.24 4.18 -22.83
N ALA A 507 13.59 5.44 -22.53
CA ALA A 507 14.32 6.30 -23.45
C ALA A 507 15.72 5.77 -23.74
N LEU A 508 16.44 5.29 -22.71
CA LEU A 508 17.75 4.65 -22.85
C LEU A 508 17.66 3.39 -23.73
N ARG A 509 16.68 2.53 -23.49
CA ARG A 509 16.43 1.32 -24.27
C ARG A 509 16.19 1.61 -25.76
N ARG A 510 15.63 2.79 -26.08
CA ARG A 510 15.41 3.28 -27.46
C ARG A 510 16.58 4.08 -28.00
N GLY A 511 17.73 4.12 -27.34
CA GLY A 511 18.91 4.87 -27.76
C GLY A 511 18.79 6.39 -27.61
N ARG A 512 17.75 6.91 -26.94
CA ARG A 512 17.51 8.34 -26.71
C ARG A 512 18.16 8.80 -25.41
N ALA A 513 19.50 8.74 -25.36
CA ALA A 513 20.26 8.96 -24.12
C ALA A 513 20.01 10.33 -23.47
N ALA A 514 19.89 11.43 -24.25
CA ALA A 514 19.58 12.75 -23.71
C ALA A 514 18.20 12.80 -23.04
N LEU A 515 17.18 12.19 -23.68
CA LEU A 515 15.83 12.09 -23.07
C LEU A 515 15.86 11.21 -21.81
N GLY A 516 16.66 10.14 -21.80
CA GLY A 516 16.92 9.34 -20.61
C GLY A 516 17.52 10.19 -19.48
N GLY A 517 18.52 11.00 -19.77
CA GLY A 517 19.13 11.93 -18.83
C GLY A 517 18.15 12.96 -18.27
N PHE A 518 17.29 13.52 -19.13
CA PHE A 518 16.22 14.42 -18.71
C PHE A 518 15.28 13.79 -17.67
N PHE A 519 14.72 12.61 -17.97
CA PHE A 519 13.79 11.97 -17.06
C PHE A 519 14.45 11.51 -15.75
N LEU A 520 15.67 10.95 -15.80
CA LEU A 520 16.38 10.52 -14.59
C LEU A 520 16.76 11.73 -13.72
N ALA A 521 17.13 12.87 -14.31
CA ALA A 521 17.40 14.10 -13.57
C ALA A 521 16.12 14.69 -12.97
N LEU A 522 15.01 14.71 -13.71
CA LEU A 522 13.72 15.15 -13.20
C LEU A 522 13.31 14.31 -11.98
N SER A 523 13.41 12.99 -12.07
CA SER A 523 13.17 12.09 -10.94
C SER A 523 14.09 12.41 -9.75
N SER A 524 15.40 12.64 -10.01
CA SER A 524 16.41 12.90 -8.98
C SER A 524 16.23 14.27 -8.30
N THR A 525 15.64 15.24 -9.00
CA THR A 525 15.32 16.57 -8.42
C THR A 525 13.99 16.58 -7.68
N ILE A 526 13.08 15.64 -7.96
CA ILE A 526 11.83 15.43 -7.21
C ILE A 526 12.09 14.65 -5.91
N ARG A 527 12.97 13.64 -5.97
CA ARG A 527 13.45 12.85 -4.81
C ARG A 527 14.95 12.63 -4.96
N ALA A 528 15.71 12.66 -3.86
CA ALA A 528 17.18 12.55 -3.94
C ALA A 528 17.69 11.18 -4.36
N PHE A 529 17.08 10.09 -3.88
CA PHE A 529 17.60 8.73 -4.07
C PHE A 529 17.58 8.21 -5.52
N PRO A 530 16.72 8.66 -6.46
CA PRO A 530 16.85 8.31 -7.87
C PRO A 530 18.18 8.71 -8.52
N ALA A 531 18.94 9.63 -7.92
CA ALA A 531 20.28 10.01 -8.42
C ALA A 531 21.23 8.79 -8.49
N LEU A 532 20.99 7.74 -7.71
CA LEU A 532 21.74 6.48 -7.81
C LEU A 532 21.63 5.83 -9.19
N THR A 533 20.56 6.10 -9.95
CA THR A 533 20.43 5.62 -11.34
C THR A 533 21.43 6.26 -12.28
N LEU A 534 21.77 7.54 -12.08
CA LEU A 534 22.79 8.27 -12.84
C LEU A 534 24.19 7.82 -12.44
N VAL A 535 24.43 7.62 -11.15
CA VAL A 535 25.71 7.11 -10.63
C VAL A 535 25.99 5.72 -11.19
N SER A 536 25.05 4.80 -11.09
CA SER A 536 25.20 3.42 -11.57
C SER A 536 25.32 3.34 -13.10
N ALA A 537 24.64 4.22 -13.86
CA ALA A 537 24.80 4.31 -15.31
C ALA A 537 26.23 4.64 -15.75
N SER A 538 27.04 5.24 -14.87
CA SER A 538 28.44 5.58 -15.15
C SER A 538 29.42 4.40 -14.90
N ILE A 539 29.01 3.35 -14.20
CA ILE A 539 29.88 2.21 -13.83
C ILE A 539 30.43 1.44 -15.06
N PRO A 540 29.63 1.13 -16.12
CA PRO A 540 30.18 0.46 -17.30
C PRO A 540 31.29 1.26 -17.99
N ALA A 541 31.19 2.59 -18.01
CA ALA A 541 32.24 3.44 -18.56
C ALA A 541 33.51 3.46 -17.70
N ALA A 542 33.37 3.38 -16.37
CA ALA A 542 34.51 3.22 -15.47
C ALA A 542 35.26 1.88 -15.72
N TRP A 543 34.49 0.80 -15.95
CA TRP A 543 35.08 -0.48 -16.39
C TRP A 543 35.80 -0.36 -17.71
N TRP A 544 35.18 0.22 -18.73
CA TRP A 544 35.78 0.48 -20.03
C TRP A 544 37.09 1.29 -19.90
N LEU A 545 37.08 2.35 -19.07
CA LEU A 545 38.25 3.21 -18.85
C LEU A 545 39.42 2.43 -18.24
N THR A 546 39.14 1.58 -17.24
CA THR A 546 40.16 0.74 -16.59
C THR A 546 40.73 -0.30 -17.53
N GLU A 547 39.91 -0.89 -18.39
CA GLU A 547 40.33 -1.87 -19.39
C GLU A 547 41.11 -1.22 -20.53
N TYR A 548 40.67 -0.06 -21.00
CA TYR A 548 41.39 0.73 -21.98
C TYR A 548 42.82 1.06 -21.47
N TRP A 549 42.92 1.51 -20.25
CA TRP A 549 44.21 1.84 -19.63
C TRP A 549 45.13 0.61 -19.51
N ARG A 550 44.60 -0.53 -19.13
CA ARG A 550 45.35 -1.79 -19.00
C ARG A 550 45.86 -2.31 -20.36
N SER A 551 45.03 -2.17 -21.40
CA SER A 551 45.37 -2.70 -22.74
C SER A 551 46.29 -1.79 -23.55
N HIS A 552 46.28 -0.48 -23.30
CA HIS A 552 47.03 0.50 -24.10
C HIS A 552 48.15 1.18 -23.30
N GLU A 553 48.28 0.93 -22.03
CA GLU A 553 49.26 1.56 -21.10
C GLU A 553 49.22 3.10 -21.10
N ARG A 554 48.18 3.67 -21.71
CA ARG A 554 47.93 5.13 -21.79
C ARG A 554 46.47 5.48 -21.57
N ARG A 555 46.23 6.71 -21.11
CA ARG A 555 44.86 7.22 -20.97
C ARG A 555 44.24 7.45 -22.34
N PRO A 556 42.92 7.22 -22.54
CA PRO A 556 42.23 7.58 -23.76
C PRO A 556 42.23 9.09 -23.93
N THR A 557 42.33 9.54 -25.17
CA THR A 557 42.14 10.96 -25.52
C THR A 557 40.69 11.37 -25.35
N TRP A 558 40.45 12.66 -25.20
CA TRP A 558 39.08 13.18 -25.10
C TRP A 558 38.23 12.82 -26.32
N ALA A 559 38.78 12.86 -27.52
CA ALA A 559 38.11 12.46 -28.74
C ALA A 559 37.66 10.97 -28.71
N GLN A 560 38.49 10.06 -28.20
CA GLN A 560 38.15 8.65 -28.04
C GLN A 560 37.04 8.45 -26.98
N ILE A 561 37.09 9.20 -25.86
CA ILE A 561 36.03 9.17 -24.87
C ILE A 561 34.72 9.66 -25.49
N GLN A 562 34.74 10.78 -26.23
CA GLN A 562 33.56 11.31 -26.90
C GLN A 562 32.95 10.34 -27.92
N GLU A 563 33.77 9.65 -28.66
CA GLU A 563 33.31 8.67 -29.66
C GLU A 563 32.70 7.43 -29.02
N LEU A 564 33.43 6.79 -28.12
CA LEU A 564 33.06 5.50 -27.51
C LEU A 564 32.01 5.62 -26.39
N GLN A 565 32.00 6.73 -25.65
CA GLN A 565 31.08 6.96 -24.55
C GLN A 565 30.02 8.02 -24.86
N ARG A 566 29.79 8.33 -26.13
CA ARG A 566 28.84 9.36 -26.59
C ARG A 566 27.44 9.23 -26.00
N PRO A 567 26.83 8.02 -25.86
CA PRO A 567 25.53 7.89 -25.20
C PRO A 567 25.55 8.30 -23.74
N LEU A 568 26.57 7.88 -22.97
CA LEU A 568 26.70 8.27 -21.56
C LEU A 568 26.93 9.77 -21.39
N LEU A 569 27.80 10.36 -22.21
CA LEU A 569 28.05 11.81 -22.17
C LEU A 569 26.77 12.61 -22.46
N ARG A 570 25.97 12.19 -23.46
CA ARG A 570 24.68 12.82 -23.76
C ARG A 570 23.69 12.69 -22.59
N LEU A 571 23.66 11.54 -21.95
CA LEU A 571 22.84 11.30 -20.77
C LEU A 571 23.25 12.25 -19.63
N LEU A 572 24.55 12.28 -19.29
CA LEU A 572 25.06 13.08 -18.17
C LEU A 572 24.93 14.58 -18.42
N VAL A 573 25.23 15.06 -19.64
CA VAL A 573 25.06 16.48 -20.00
C VAL A 573 23.59 16.90 -19.92
N ALA A 574 22.68 16.08 -20.45
CA ALA A 574 21.26 16.36 -20.36
C ALA A 574 20.75 16.31 -18.90
N ALA A 575 21.23 15.35 -18.11
CA ALA A 575 20.88 15.28 -16.70
C ALA A 575 21.38 16.50 -15.91
N LEU A 576 22.64 16.89 -16.13
CA LEU A 576 23.21 18.09 -15.47
C LEU A 576 22.47 19.36 -15.88
N ALA A 577 22.22 19.55 -17.18
CA ALA A 577 21.51 20.72 -17.70
C ALA A 577 20.08 20.79 -17.10
N THR A 578 19.36 19.65 -17.09
CA THR A 578 18.02 19.59 -16.50
C THR A 578 18.06 19.94 -15.00
N SER A 579 18.98 19.33 -14.25
CA SER A 579 19.11 19.60 -12.80
C SER A 579 19.42 21.07 -12.53
N LEU A 580 20.39 21.65 -13.27
CA LEU A 580 20.75 23.07 -13.12
C LEU A 580 19.58 23.99 -13.43
N VAL A 581 18.84 23.74 -14.52
CA VAL A 581 17.67 24.54 -14.90
C VAL A 581 16.59 24.46 -13.83
N LEU A 582 16.25 23.25 -13.35
CA LEU A 582 15.21 23.07 -12.34
C LEU A 582 15.60 23.70 -10.99
N VAL A 583 16.85 23.52 -10.55
CA VAL A 583 17.35 24.16 -9.32
C VAL A 583 17.37 25.68 -9.48
N ALA A 584 17.80 26.22 -10.61
CA ALA A 584 17.80 27.66 -10.86
C ALA A 584 16.39 28.24 -10.85
N LEU A 585 15.43 27.62 -11.58
CA LEU A 585 14.04 28.09 -11.63
C LEU A 585 13.39 28.06 -10.24
N THR A 586 13.61 27.00 -9.48
CA THR A 586 13.04 26.89 -8.11
C THR A 586 13.74 27.82 -7.13
N THR A 587 15.03 28.11 -7.29
CA THR A 587 15.75 29.11 -6.48
C THR A 587 15.28 30.51 -6.81
N LEU A 588 15.00 30.80 -8.06
CA LEU A 588 14.41 32.11 -8.46
C LEU A 588 12.99 32.28 -7.89
N ARG A 589 12.23 31.19 -7.80
CA ARG A 589 10.83 31.21 -7.29
C ARG A 589 10.76 31.24 -5.76
N TRP A 590 11.54 30.41 -5.08
CA TRP A 590 11.43 30.13 -3.64
C TRP A 590 12.63 30.63 -2.81
N SER A 591 13.65 31.18 -3.46
CA SER A 591 14.95 31.52 -2.90
C SER A 591 15.81 30.32 -2.48
N TRP A 592 17.11 30.54 -2.27
CA TRP A 592 18.06 29.51 -1.86
C TRP A 592 17.76 28.89 -0.47
N PRO A 593 17.28 29.64 0.53
CA PRO A 593 16.90 29.08 1.83
C PRO A 593 15.90 27.92 1.75
N ALA A 594 15.00 27.88 0.76
CA ALA A 594 14.06 26.75 0.60
C ALA A 594 14.77 25.42 0.35
N TRP A 595 15.89 25.42 -0.40
CA TRP A 595 16.74 24.25 -0.58
C TRP A 595 17.48 23.89 0.71
N GLY A 596 17.97 24.86 1.46
CA GLY A 596 18.60 24.66 2.76
C GLY A 596 17.64 24.03 3.77
N ASP A 597 16.41 24.55 3.86
CA ASP A 597 15.36 24.02 4.74
C ASP A 597 14.95 22.59 4.36
N TRP A 598 14.82 22.31 3.06
CA TRP A 598 14.55 20.97 2.58
C TRP A 598 15.68 19.99 2.92
N PHE A 599 16.93 20.38 2.67
CA PHE A 599 18.09 19.55 2.96
C PHE A 599 18.20 19.23 4.46
N TRP A 600 18.04 20.25 5.30
CA TRP A 600 18.01 20.09 6.75
C TRP A 600 16.90 19.11 7.18
N LYS A 601 15.70 19.23 6.61
CA LYS A 601 14.57 18.36 6.91
C LYS A 601 14.85 16.90 6.55
N VAL A 602 15.39 16.66 5.36
CA VAL A 602 15.76 15.31 4.90
C VAL A 602 16.89 14.72 5.75
N GLU A 603 17.88 15.54 6.16
CA GLU A 603 18.93 15.12 7.08
C GLU A 603 18.34 14.64 8.41
N LYS A 604 17.43 15.42 9.00
CA LYS A 604 16.75 15.04 10.25
C LYS A 604 15.92 13.76 10.12
N LEU A 605 15.15 13.65 9.04
CA LEU A 605 14.39 12.43 8.75
C LEU A 605 15.29 11.20 8.57
N ASN A 606 16.48 11.38 8.00
CA ASN A 606 17.46 10.30 7.88
C ASN A 606 18.18 9.96 9.19
N ALA A 607 18.25 10.89 10.13
CA ALA A 607 18.89 10.66 11.43
C ALA A 607 17.99 9.86 12.38
N ASP A 608 16.68 10.16 12.34
CA ASP A 608 15.71 9.53 13.24
C ASP A 608 15.23 8.18 12.70
N PRO A 609 15.33 7.10 13.50
CA PRO A 609 14.80 5.81 13.09
C PRO A 609 13.27 5.83 13.05
N HIS A 610 12.72 5.42 11.92
CA HIS A 610 11.28 5.28 11.73
C HIS A 610 10.88 3.81 11.82
N ALA A 611 9.79 3.51 12.52
CA ALA A 611 9.26 2.15 12.65
C ALA A 611 8.95 1.51 11.28
N ASN A 612 8.57 2.32 10.29
CA ASN A 612 8.23 1.88 8.94
C ASN A 612 9.41 1.94 7.94
N SER A 613 10.64 1.90 8.41
CA SER A 613 11.82 1.86 7.52
C SER A 613 12.09 0.45 7.01
N VAL A 614 12.37 0.35 5.71
CA VAL A 614 12.78 -0.88 5.02
C VAL A 614 14.14 -0.63 4.36
N ALA A 615 15.20 -0.67 5.17
CA ALA A 615 16.55 -0.33 4.76
C ALA A 615 17.61 -1.15 5.50
N LEU A 616 18.82 -1.25 4.94
CA LEU A 616 19.96 -1.98 5.54
C LEU A 616 20.25 -1.53 6.96
N ARG A 617 20.09 -0.25 7.26
CA ARG A 617 20.24 0.31 8.60
C ARG A 617 19.30 -0.35 9.60
N GLY A 618 17.99 -0.51 9.25
CA GLY A 618 17.01 -1.21 10.08
C GLY A 618 17.30 -2.70 10.22
N LEU A 619 17.85 -3.34 9.17
CA LEU A 619 18.26 -4.75 9.23
C LEU A 619 19.36 -4.97 10.28
N VAL A 620 20.37 -4.09 10.32
CA VAL A 620 21.51 -4.21 11.24
C VAL A 620 21.15 -3.76 12.66
N ALA A 621 20.33 -2.72 12.79
CA ALA A 621 19.90 -2.19 14.08
C ALA A 621 18.92 -3.11 14.82
N GLY A 622 18.04 -3.85 14.09
CA GLY A 622 16.96 -4.64 14.68
C GLY A 622 15.66 -3.84 14.81
N TRP A 623 14.66 -4.43 15.48
CA TRP A 623 13.31 -3.85 15.63
C TRP A 623 12.99 -3.36 17.05
N GLU A 624 13.84 -3.63 18.03
CA GLU A 624 13.63 -3.27 19.43
C GLU A 624 13.91 -1.79 19.71
N GLN A 625 13.42 -1.29 20.82
CA GLN A 625 13.72 0.06 21.29
C GLN A 625 15.24 0.22 21.52
N GLY A 626 15.80 1.40 21.18
CA GLY A 626 17.23 1.64 21.30
C GLY A 626 18.06 1.17 20.11
N HIS A 627 17.45 0.81 19.00
CA HIS A 627 18.11 0.31 17.80
C HIS A 627 19.20 1.24 17.22
N TYR A 628 19.18 2.55 17.50
CA TYR A 628 20.26 3.44 17.11
C TYR A 628 21.59 3.08 17.84
N GLN A 629 21.53 2.77 19.11
CA GLN A 629 22.70 2.33 19.88
C GLN A 629 23.24 0.99 19.35
N LEU A 630 22.34 0.06 19.00
CA LEU A 630 22.72 -1.22 18.37
C LEU A 630 23.36 -1.01 17.01
N LEU A 631 22.89 -0.06 16.20
CA LEU A 631 23.50 0.29 14.93
C LEU A 631 24.94 0.79 15.12
N MET A 632 25.16 1.67 16.09
CA MET A 632 26.50 2.18 16.41
C MET A 632 27.45 1.08 16.89
N ALA A 633 26.97 0.17 17.73
CA ALA A 633 27.74 -1.00 18.15
C ALA A 633 28.06 -1.96 16.99
N ARG A 634 27.17 -2.05 15.98
CA ARG A 634 27.31 -2.93 14.81
C ARG A 634 27.80 -2.18 13.55
N TRP A 635 28.33 -0.97 13.70
CA TRP A 635 28.79 -0.13 12.59
C TRP A 635 29.74 -0.85 11.62
N PRO A 636 30.75 -1.66 12.06
CA PRO A 636 31.62 -2.38 11.12
C PRO A 636 30.85 -3.36 10.23
N LEU A 637 29.83 -4.04 10.78
CA LEU A 637 28.96 -4.93 10.00
C LEU A 637 28.15 -4.13 8.97
N TYR A 638 27.54 -3.01 9.38
CA TYR A 638 26.79 -2.13 8.49
C TYR A 638 27.66 -1.63 7.32
N ALA A 639 28.86 -1.11 7.63
CA ALA A 639 29.79 -0.64 6.61
C ALA A 639 30.24 -1.76 5.65
N SER A 640 30.50 -2.97 6.19
CA SER A 640 30.89 -4.14 5.39
C SER A 640 29.78 -4.57 4.43
N LEU A 641 28.53 -4.52 4.87
CA LEU A 641 27.37 -4.83 4.01
C LEU A 641 27.16 -3.78 2.92
N ILE A 642 27.33 -2.49 3.21
CA ILE A 642 27.32 -1.43 2.19
C ILE A 642 28.38 -1.73 1.13
N VAL A 643 29.62 -2.00 1.54
CA VAL A 643 30.71 -2.33 0.63
C VAL A 643 30.38 -3.57 -0.21
N PHE A 644 29.80 -4.60 0.41
CA PHE A 644 29.36 -5.82 -0.28
C PHE A 644 28.37 -5.52 -1.41
N TYR A 645 27.31 -4.75 -1.13
CA TYR A 645 26.31 -4.41 -2.15
C TYR A 645 26.87 -3.49 -3.23
N VAL A 646 27.66 -2.48 -2.86
CA VAL A 646 28.29 -1.58 -3.84
C VAL A 646 29.23 -2.35 -4.75
N LEU A 647 30.11 -3.18 -4.22
CA LEU A 647 31.01 -4.03 -5.02
C LEU A 647 30.21 -5.03 -5.87
N GLY A 648 29.17 -5.65 -5.30
CA GLY A 648 28.29 -6.54 -6.03
C GLY A 648 27.66 -5.87 -7.25
N VAL A 649 27.12 -4.67 -7.09
CA VAL A 649 26.54 -3.88 -8.19
C VAL A 649 27.63 -3.47 -9.21
N VAL A 650 28.80 -3.03 -8.76
CA VAL A 650 29.94 -2.69 -9.63
C VAL A 650 30.36 -3.89 -10.50
N LEU A 651 30.48 -5.08 -9.92
CA LEU A 651 30.83 -6.31 -10.64
C LEU A 651 29.67 -6.77 -11.59
N ALA A 652 28.44 -6.59 -11.16
CA ALA A 652 27.25 -6.94 -11.94
C ALA A 652 27.11 -6.08 -13.21
N LEU A 653 27.62 -4.83 -13.19
CA LEU A 653 27.41 -3.85 -14.25
C LEU A 653 28.53 -3.83 -15.32
N ARG A 654 29.51 -4.70 -15.25
CA ARG A 654 30.50 -4.78 -16.31
C ARG A 654 29.84 -5.13 -17.64
N ASP A 655 30.08 -4.31 -18.66
CA ASP A 655 29.56 -4.46 -20.04
C ASP A 655 28.01 -4.53 -20.14
N ARG A 656 27.30 -3.92 -19.17
CA ARG A 656 25.84 -3.82 -19.23
C ARG A 656 25.41 -2.56 -19.99
N PRO A 657 24.29 -2.62 -20.73
CA PRO A 657 23.73 -1.45 -21.40
C PRO A 657 23.24 -0.39 -20.39
N LEU A 658 23.19 0.87 -20.82
CA LEU A 658 22.90 2.02 -19.94
C LEU A 658 21.58 1.91 -19.20
N GLU A 659 20.53 1.39 -19.84
CA GLU A 659 19.24 1.20 -19.19
C GLU A 659 19.30 0.21 -18.01
N GLN A 660 20.05 -0.90 -18.17
CA GLN A 660 20.23 -1.85 -17.08
C GLN A 660 21.14 -1.29 -16.00
N ALA A 661 22.21 -0.59 -16.40
CA ALA A 661 23.09 0.06 -15.45
C ALA A 661 22.37 1.10 -14.61
N ALA A 662 21.49 1.91 -15.21
CA ALA A 662 20.65 2.86 -14.47
C ALA A 662 19.71 2.15 -13.48
N ILE A 663 18.98 1.12 -13.93
CA ILE A 663 18.02 0.41 -13.08
C ILE A 663 18.73 -0.33 -11.92
N ALA A 664 19.93 -0.88 -12.14
CA ALA A 664 20.68 -1.56 -11.06
C ALA A 664 21.03 -0.62 -9.90
N GLY A 665 21.10 0.69 -10.13
CA GLY A 665 21.27 1.68 -9.07
C GLY A 665 20.16 1.65 -8.02
N LEU A 666 18.96 1.18 -8.38
CA LEU A 666 17.82 1.05 -7.47
C LEU A 666 18.05 -0.01 -6.39
N ILE A 667 18.93 -0.99 -6.62
CA ILE A 667 19.37 -1.96 -5.61
C ILE A 667 20.03 -1.26 -4.43
N LEU A 668 20.72 -0.15 -4.68
CA LEU A 668 21.45 0.61 -3.67
C LEU A 668 20.55 1.55 -2.86
N VAL A 669 19.29 1.78 -3.27
CA VAL A 669 18.38 2.68 -2.54
C VAL A 669 18.20 2.24 -1.08
N PRO A 670 17.75 1.02 -0.75
CA PRO A 670 17.61 0.58 0.64
C PRO A 670 18.96 0.32 1.33
N VAL A 671 20.08 0.28 0.60
CA VAL A 671 21.43 0.08 1.15
C VAL A 671 21.98 1.40 1.68
N VAL A 672 21.86 2.48 0.90
CA VAL A 672 22.50 3.78 1.18
C VAL A 672 21.58 4.73 1.93
N PHE A 673 20.29 4.71 1.62
CA PHE A 673 19.30 5.59 2.24
C PHE A 673 18.51 4.86 3.34
N TYR A 674 18.08 5.63 4.34
CA TYR A 674 17.13 5.16 5.34
C TYR A 674 15.71 5.31 4.81
N ALA A 675 15.37 4.48 3.83
CA ALA A 675 14.15 4.59 3.09
C ALA A 675 12.93 4.13 3.91
N ALA A 676 11.88 4.94 3.94
CA ALA A 676 10.56 4.50 4.40
C ALA A 676 10.00 3.45 3.41
N ASN A 677 9.15 2.57 3.93
CA ASN A 677 8.59 1.42 3.23
C ASN A 677 8.02 1.74 1.83
N TYR A 678 7.30 2.85 1.67
CA TYR A 678 6.68 3.24 0.40
C TYR A 678 7.69 3.64 -0.70
N TYR A 679 8.93 4.00 -0.36
CA TYR A 679 9.99 4.24 -1.36
C TYR A 679 10.56 2.94 -1.95
N ILE A 680 10.34 1.81 -1.28
CA ILE A 680 10.80 0.49 -1.76
C ILE A 680 10.00 -0.01 -2.98
N HIS A 681 8.96 0.71 -3.38
CA HIS A 681 8.31 0.49 -4.68
C HIS A 681 9.28 0.49 -5.88
N VAL A 682 10.49 1.04 -5.76
CA VAL A 682 11.57 0.93 -6.77
C VAL A 682 11.83 -0.50 -7.21
N VAL A 683 11.56 -1.50 -6.38
CA VAL A 683 11.73 -2.92 -6.72
C VAL A 683 10.90 -3.35 -7.93
N CYS A 684 9.77 -2.66 -8.20
CA CYS A 684 8.94 -2.97 -9.36
C CYS A 684 9.63 -2.73 -10.71
N LEU A 685 10.70 -1.93 -10.74
CA LEU A 685 11.50 -1.67 -11.94
C LEU A 685 12.66 -2.65 -12.11
N LEU A 686 13.02 -3.44 -11.09
CA LEU A 686 14.09 -4.43 -11.19
C LEU A 686 13.84 -5.54 -12.24
N PRO A 687 12.62 -5.90 -12.64
CA PRO A 687 12.40 -6.79 -13.78
C PRO A 687 13.00 -6.28 -15.09
N LEU A 688 13.25 -4.97 -15.24
CA LEU A 688 13.91 -4.37 -16.40
C LEU A 688 15.40 -4.75 -16.51
N LEU A 689 16.00 -5.35 -15.48
CA LEU A 689 17.35 -5.93 -15.54
C LEU A 689 17.42 -7.19 -16.39
N ALA A 690 16.29 -7.88 -16.58
CA ALA A 690 16.20 -9.04 -17.45
C ALA A 690 16.09 -8.60 -18.93
N LEU A 691 16.87 -9.23 -19.82
CA LEU A 691 16.83 -8.95 -21.25
C LEU A 691 16.07 -10.06 -21.98
N GLU A 692 14.97 -9.69 -22.62
CA GLU A 692 14.45 -10.55 -23.68
C GLU A 692 15.42 -10.49 -24.89
N ARG A 693 16.14 -11.57 -25.14
CA ARG A 693 16.95 -11.67 -26.36
C ARG A 693 16.01 -11.76 -27.55
N ARG A 694 16.10 -10.81 -28.48
CA ARG A 694 15.48 -10.95 -29.80
C ARG A 694 16.20 -12.09 -30.51
N GLY A 695 15.69 -13.32 -30.38
CA GLY A 695 16.14 -14.46 -31.19
C GLY A 695 15.67 -14.29 -32.63
N SER A 696 16.42 -14.88 -33.57
CA SER A 696 15.98 -15.06 -34.96
C SER A 696 14.58 -15.67 -35.00
N ALA A 697 13.73 -15.29 -35.96
CA ALA A 697 12.44 -15.80 -36.41
C ALA A 697 11.52 -16.59 -35.45
N ASP A 698 12.05 -17.28 -34.43
CA ASP A 698 11.34 -17.95 -33.36
C ASP A 698 11.13 -16.97 -32.18
N ALA A 699 9.94 -17.00 -31.56
CA ALA A 699 9.53 -16.11 -30.50
C ALA A 699 10.63 -15.86 -29.44
N PRO A 700 10.78 -14.62 -28.94
CA PRO A 700 11.84 -14.29 -28.00
C PRO A 700 11.73 -15.18 -26.76
N ARG A 701 12.80 -15.95 -26.47
CA ARG A 701 12.85 -16.83 -25.30
C ARG A 701 13.47 -16.11 -24.12
N LEU A 702 12.86 -16.28 -22.96
CA LEU A 702 13.42 -15.83 -21.70
C LEU A 702 14.62 -16.72 -21.34
N SER A 703 15.78 -16.12 -21.03
CA SER A 703 16.91 -16.92 -20.54
C SER A 703 16.66 -17.39 -19.11
N LEU A 704 17.26 -18.52 -18.71
CA LEU A 704 17.14 -19.01 -17.31
C LEU A 704 17.63 -17.95 -16.31
N ALA A 705 18.70 -17.22 -16.62
CA ALA A 705 19.25 -16.20 -15.73
C ALA A 705 18.28 -15.03 -15.55
N ASP A 706 17.66 -14.58 -16.64
CA ASP A 706 16.68 -13.49 -16.60
C ASP A 706 15.39 -13.93 -15.92
N GLY A 707 14.94 -15.16 -16.17
CA GLY A 707 13.79 -15.76 -15.49
C GLY A 707 13.97 -15.87 -13.98
N TRP A 708 15.18 -16.17 -13.50
CA TRP A 708 15.49 -16.20 -12.07
C TRP A 708 15.36 -14.83 -11.40
N ILE A 709 15.69 -13.72 -12.06
CA ILE A 709 15.46 -12.36 -11.53
C ILE A 709 13.97 -12.13 -11.33
N TRP A 710 13.14 -12.44 -12.33
CA TRP A 710 11.69 -12.31 -12.23
C TRP A 710 11.10 -13.18 -11.13
N LEU A 711 11.49 -14.47 -11.09
CA LEU A 711 11.02 -15.40 -10.06
C LEU A 711 11.40 -14.94 -8.65
N THR A 712 12.62 -14.42 -8.46
CA THR A 712 13.05 -13.88 -7.17
C THR A 712 12.14 -12.74 -6.69
N LEU A 713 11.79 -11.82 -7.60
CA LEU A 713 10.91 -10.70 -7.26
C LEU A 713 9.46 -11.14 -7.01
N LEU A 714 8.96 -12.10 -7.78
CA LEU A 714 7.63 -12.67 -7.57
C LEU A 714 7.56 -13.47 -6.26
N LEU A 715 8.60 -14.22 -5.93
CA LEU A 715 8.72 -14.92 -4.64
C LEU A 715 8.81 -13.95 -3.47
N LEU A 716 9.49 -12.80 -3.63
CA LEU A 716 9.47 -11.72 -2.64
C LEU A 716 8.04 -11.26 -2.36
N CYS A 717 7.24 -10.99 -3.40
CA CYS A 717 5.85 -10.59 -3.24
C CYS A 717 5.00 -11.67 -2.54
N ILE A 718 5.21 -12.94 -2.86
CA ILE A 718 4.51 -14.06 -2.20
C ILE A 718 4.91 -14.14 -0.72
N ALA A 719 6.20 -14.07 -0.43
CA ALA A 719 6.72 -14.21 0.93
C ALA A 719 6.29 -13.06 1.86
N GLN A 720 6.09 -11.86 1.33
CA GLN A 720 5.61 -10.70 2.10
C GLN A 720 4.23 -10.92 2.74
N TYR A 721 3.39 -11.79 2.19
CA TYR A 721 2.11 -12.14 2.83
C TYR A 721 2.29 -12.61 4.28
N TRP A 722 3.38 -13.33 4.58
CA TRP A 722 3.64 -13.79 5.95
C TRP A 722 3.97 -12.64 6.90
N THR A 723 4.58 -11.56 6.40
CA THR A 723 4.86 -10.39 7.24
C THR A 723 3.59 -9.64 7.63
N VAL A 724 2.56 -9.65 6.77
CA VAL A 724 1.27 -9.00 7.02
C VAL A 724 0.49 -9.64 8.18
N LEU A 725 0.80 -10.89 8.52
CA LEU A 725 0.21 -11.57 9.66
C LEU A 725 0.81 -11.14 11.00
N VAL A 726 1.92 -10.40 10.98
CA VAL A 726 2.58 -9.86 12.16
C VAL A 726 1.93 -8.52 12.52
N THR A 727 1.34 -8.43 13.72
CA THR A 727 0.63 -7.24 14.20
C THR A 727 1.56 -6.15 14.74
N ASP A 728 2.73 -6.54 15.26
CA ASP A 728 3.75 -5.59 15.69
C ASP A 728 4.39 -4.90 14.48
N MET A 729 4.17 -3.61 14.36
CA MET A 729 4.60 -2.80 13.21
C MET A 729 6.12 -2.79 13.01
N PRO A 730 6.97 -2.56 14.02
CA PRO A 730 8.42 -2.62 13.88
C PRO A 730 8.92 -3.99 13.41
N LEU A 731 8.42 -5.07 14.00
CA LEU A 731 8.79 -6.44 13.62
C LEU A 731 8.34 -6.76 12.19
N HIS A 732 7.13 -6.33 11.79
CA HIS A 732 6.63 -6.47 10.43
C HIS A 732 7.62 -5.90 9.40
N PHE A 733 8.01 -4.63 9.57
CA PHE A 733 8.93 -3.97 8.64
C PHE A 733 10.34 -4.52 8.72
N HIS A 734 10.78 -5.01 9.87
CA HIS A 734 12.06 -5.72 9.99
C HIS A 734 12.07 -7.01 9.17
N LEU A 735 11.03 -7.85 9.29
CA LEU A 735 10.89 -9.08 8.50
C LEU A 735 10.78 -8.78 6.99
N ALA A 736 10.02 -7.76 6.61
CA ALA A 736 9.94 -7.30 5.23
C ALA A 736 11.33 -6.86 4.71
N THR A 737 12.15 -6.24 5.56
CA THR A 737 13.54 -5.88 5.24
C THR A 737 14.42 -7.10 5.03
N VAL A 738 14.31 -8.13 5.88
CA VAL A 738 15.04 -9.39 5.72
C VAL A 738 14.72 -10.03 4.36
N LEU A 739 13.44 -10.12 4.00
CA LEU A 739 13.00 -10.67 2.72
C LEU A 739 13.51 -9.85 1.53
N LEU A 740 13.45 -8.52 1.64
CA LEU A 740 13.99 -7.63 0.62
C LEU A 740 15.49 -7.90 0.37
N PHE A 741 16.31 -7.89 1.43
CA PHE A 741 17.75 -8.08 1.29
C PHE A 741 18.12 -9.49 0.83
N ALA A 742 17.35 -10.51 1.19
CA ALA A 742 17.50 -11.86 0.62
C ALA A 742 17.27 -11.84 -0.91
N ALA A 743 16.21 -11.17 -1.37
CA ALA A 743 15.92 -11.05 -2.80
C ALA A 743 16.98 -10.21 -3.54
N LEU A 744 17.38 -9.06 -2.99
CA LEU A 744 18.43 -8.22 -3.60
C LEU A 744 19.77 -8.96 -3.67
N THR A 745 20.15 -9.71 -2.65
CA THR A 745 21.36 -10.55 -2.66
C THR A 745 21.26 -11.60 -3.77
N ALA A 746 20.13 -12.29 -3.89
CA ALA A 746 19.94 -13.29 -4.94
C ALA A 746 20.06 -12.68 -6.34
N ILE A 747 19.49 -11.48 -6.55
CA ILE A 747 19.58 -10.75 -7.83
C ILE A 747 21.04 -10.35 -8.13
N VAL A 748 21.74 -9.74 -7.16
CA VAL A 748 23.15 -9.35 -7.34
C VAL A 748 24.02 -10.56 -7.66
N VAL A 749 23.86 -11.66 -6.90
CA VAL A 749 24.59 -12.91 -7.14
C VAL A 749 24.26 -13.47 -8.54
N ALA A 750 23.00 -13.45 -8.97
CA ALA A 750 22.63 -13.92 -10.31
C ALA A 750 23.28 -13.09 -11.41
N LEU A 751 23.31 -11.76 -11.28
CA LEU A 751 23.94 -10.85 -12.23
C LEU A 751 25.46 -11.06 -12.30
N VAL A 752 26.13 -11.16 -11.14
CA VAL A 752 27.60 -11.40 -11.06
C VAL A 752 27.95 -12.78 -11.63
N ARG A 753 27.19 -13.84 -11.28
CA ARG A 753 27.37 -15.18 -11.85
C ARG A 753 27.17 -15.20 -13.36
N GLY A 754 26.23 -14.43 -13.89
CA GLY A 754 26.03 -14.23 -15.31
C GLY A 754 27.30 -13.68 -15.97
N ASN A 755 27.88 -12.62 -15.40
CA ASN A 755 29.12 -12.02 -15.91
C ASN A 755 30.34 -12.97 -15.81
N VAL A 756 30.43 -13.80 -14.75
CA VAL A 756 31.48 -14.84 -14.64
C VAL A 756 31.31 -15.89 -15.73
N ARG A 757 30.11 -16.40 -15.96
CA ARG A 757 29.82 -17.40 -17.00
C ARG A 757 30.08 -16.90 -18.41
N GLU A 758 29.88 -15.62 -18.65
CA GLU A 758 30.15 -14.97 -19.95
C GLU A 758 31.62 -14.54 -20.12
N GLY A 759 32.50 -14.90 -19.16
CA GLY A 759 33.93 -14.57 -19.20
C GLY A 759 34.27 -13.10 -18.93
N ARG A 760 33.28 -12.28 -18.62
CA ARG A 760 33.48 -10.84 -18.39
C ARG A 760 34.34 -10.54 -17.14
N LEU A 761 34.45 -11.49 -16.21
CA LEU A 761 35.20 -11.37 -14.97
C LEU A 761 36.37 -12.37 -14.85
N ASP A 762 36.88 -12.91 -15.97
CA ASP A 762 37.96 -13.92 -16.01
C ASP A 762 39.24 -13.44 -15.34
N PHE A 763 39.58 -12.15 -15.43
CA PHE A 763 40.71 -11.55 -14.72
C PHE A 763 40.62 -11.71 -13.20
N LEU A 764 39.43 -11.65 -12.64
CA LEU A 764 39.20 -11.80 -11.19
C LEU A 764 39.31 -13.27 -10.78
N VAL A 765 38.79 -14.17 -11.62
CA VAL A 765 38.87 -15.61 -11.42
C VAL A 765 40.34 -16.05 -11.44
N HIS A 766 41.10 -15.59 -12.43
CA HIS A 766 42.53 -15.87 -12.56
C HIS A 766 43.33 -15.32 -11.37
N TYR A 767 43.09 -14.08 -10.95
CA TYR A 767 43.73 -13.48 -9.76
C TYR A 767 43.45 -14.26 -8.48
N LEU A 768 42.23 -14.72 -8.26
CA LEU A 768 41.87 -15.51 -7.09
C LEU A 768 42.48 -16.92 -7.11
N GLN A 769 42.65 -17.52 -8.31
CA GLN A 769 43.31 -18.81 -8.49
C GLN A 769 44.81 -18.72 -8.23
N THR A 770 45.47 -17.68 -8.71
CA THR A 770 46.91 -17.46 -8.47
C THR A 770 47.23 -17.17 -6.98
N LYS A 771 46.35 -16.43 -6.28
CA LYS A 771 46.50 -16.23 -4.83
C LYS A 771 46.19 -17.47 -3.99
N ARG A 772 45.42 -18.42 -4.44
CA ARG A 772 45.21 -19.71 -3.77
C ARG A 772 46.34 -20.69 -3.98
N ALA A 773 47.12 -20.51 -5.02
CA ALA A 773 48.27 -21.34 -5.35
C ALA A 773 49.63 -20.82 -4.75
N ALA A 774 49.62 -19.56 -4.27
CA ALA A 774 50.67 -18.94 -3.47
C ALA A 774 50.36 -19.01 -1.97
#